data_396fed41e964d8aa4106999d5704e093
#
_entry.id   396fed41e964d8aa4106999d5704e093
#
_cell.length_a   1.000
_cell.length_b   1.000
_cell.length_c   1.000
_cell.angle_alpha   90.00
_cell.angle_beta   90.00
_cell.angle_gamma   90.00
#
_symmetry.space_group_name_H-M   'P 1'
#
loop_
_entity.id
_entity.type
_entity.pdbx_description
1 polymer ?
#
loop_
_entity_poly.entity_id
_entity_poly.type
_entity_poly.pdbx_seq_one_letter_code
_entity_poly.pdbx_strand_id
1 'polypeptide(L)'
;MARSKTAQPKHSLRKIAVVVATAVSGMSVYAQAAVEPKEDTITVTAAPAPQESAWGPAATIAAKHSATATKTDTPIEKTPQSISVVTNEEMQMRQFQSVKEALGYTPGVTVSSRGASNTYDFVIIRGFSSVGLNQNNYLDGLKLQGNFYNDAVIDPYMLERVELMRGPTSVLYGKSNPGGIISMVSKRPTTEPLKEIQFKMGTDNLFQTGFDFSDALDDNGEFSYRLTGLARSTNEQQKNSESQRYTIAPSFSWRPDDKTNFTFLSYFQNEPETGYYGWLPKEGTVEPLPNGKRLPTDFNEGASNNTYSRNQKMVGYSFEHGFNDTFTVRQNLRFSEMKTSQKSVYGTGIAGDGHTLNRGTVVDNERLQNFSVDTQLESKFATGDVEHTLLTGVDFMRMRNDINASFGSAPSIDLYNKYHPEYFAFGSAEPYQMNESKQTGIYVQDQAEWNKWVFTLGGRYDWSKQATTVRENSYTPTEGYIERNDHQFTWRGGVNYLFDNGISPYFSYSQSFEPSAFDLWSNPRISYKPSKGEQYEAGVKYVPNDMPVVVTGAVYQLTKTNNLTADPTNPLAQVPAGEIRARGVELEAKAALNANINLTASYTYTDAEYTKDTNLKGKTPEQVPEHMASLWGDYTFNEGPLSGLTLGTGGRFIGSSYGDPANTFK
;
A
#
# COMPACT_ATOMS: atom_id res chain seq x y z
N MET A 1 -54.62 -6.13 13.39
CA MET A 1 -54.24 -6.52 12.02
C MET A 1 -52.73 -6.67 11.99
N ALA A 2 -52.24 -7.80 11.55
CA ALA A 2 -50.93 -8.35 11.83
C ALA A 2 -49.79 -7.51 11.23
N ARG A 3 -48.78 -7.15 12.04
CA ARG A 3 -47.47 -6.63 11.59
C ARG A 3 -46.59 -7.82 11.20
N SER A 4 -46.34 -7.98 9.92
CA SER A 4 -45.29 -8.87 9.41
C SER A 4 -43.93 -8.26 9.74
N LYS A 5 -43.18 -8.86 10.66
CA LYS A 5 -41.74 -8.62 10.84
C LYS A 5 -41.02 -9.50 9.84
N THR A 6 -40.53 -8.91 8.76
CA THR A 6 -39.52 -9.53 7.90
C THR A 6 -38.18 -9.44 8.63
N ALA A 7 -37.78 -10.54 9.25
CA ALA A 7 -36.44 -10.69 9.83
C ALA A 7 -35.45 -10.89 8.66
N GLN A 8 -34.47 -9.99 8.52
CA GLN A 8 -33.28 -10.25 7.72
C GLN A 8 -32.47 -11.40 8.35
N PRO A 9 -31.93 -12.32 7.56
CA PRO A 9 -31.11 -13.39 8.11
C PRO A 9 -29.75 -12.83 8.55
N LYS A 10 -29.53 -12.69 9.83
CA LYS A 10 -28.20 -12.61 10.43
C LYS A 10 -27.50 -13.94 10.19
N HIS A 11 -26.82 -14.12 9.06
CA HIS A 11 -25.93 -15.25 8.85
C HIS A 11 -24.67 -15.04 9.68
N SER A 12 -24.75 -15.50 10.91
CA SER A 12 -23.72 -15.37 11.90
C SER A 12 -22.49 -16.23 11.56
N LEU A 13 -21.32 -15.67 11.79
CA LEU A 13 -20.03 -16.36 11.92
C LEU A 13 -20.08 -17.63 12.78
N ARG A 14 -21.09 -17.77 13.65
CA ARG A 14 -21.35 -19.00 14.42
C ARG A 14 -21.48 -20.27 13.56
N LYS A 15 -21.97 -20.19 12.31
CA LYS A 15 -22.05 -21.36 11.42
C LYS A 15 -20.71 -21.73 10.81
N ILE A 16 -19.81 -20.77 10.60
CA ILE A 16 -18.46 -21.02 10.07
C ILE A 16 -17.55 -21.56 11.19
N ALA A 17 -17.68 -21.03 12.40
CA ALA A 17 -16.94 -21.54 13.56
C ALA A 17 -17.31 -23.02 13.88
N VAL A 18 -18.57 -23.42 13.67
CA VAL A 18 -19.02 -24.81 13.85
C VAL A 18 -18.45 -25.74 12.77
N VAL A 19 -18.29 -25.27 11.52
CA VAL A 19 -17.70 -26.09 10.44
C VAL A 19 -16.19 -26.29 10.65
N VAL A 20 -15.48 -25.27 11.13
CA VAL A 20 -14.05 -25.40 11.47
C VAL A 20 -13.84 -26.25 12.72
N ALA A 21 -14.69 -26.12 13.73
CA ALA A 21 -14.62 -26.96 14.93
C ALA A 21 -14.93 -28.44 14.64
N THR A 22 -15.84 -28.75 13.70
CA THR A 22 -16.16 -30.13 13.30
C THR A 22 -15.04 -30.75 12.44
N ALA A 23 -14.25 -29.98 11.72
CA ALA A 23 -13.10 -30.48 10.97
C ALA A 23 -11.91 -30.83 11.89
N VAL A 24 -11.78 -30.16 13.05
CA VAL A 24 -10.73 -30.42 14.04
C VAL A 24 -11.05 -31.61 14.95
N SER A 25 -12.34 -31.94 15.18
CA SER A 25 -12.74 -33.06 16.02
C SER A 25 -12.59 -34.46 15.38
N GLY A 26 -12.15 -34.54 14.12
CA GLY A 26 -11.88 -35.81 13.40
C GLY A 26 -10.41 -36.27 13.41
N MET A 27 -9.48 -35.53 14.01
CA MET A 27 -8.08 -35.94 14.11
C MET A 27 -7.85 -36.74 15.41
N SER A 28 -7.82 -38.06 15.28
CA SER A 28 -7.44 -38.98 16.34
C SER A 28 -5.98 -38.74 16.75
N VAL A 29 -5.77 -38.40 18.01
CA VAL A 29 -4.43 -38.36 18.61
C VAL A 29 -3.92 -39.79 18.75
N TYR A 30 -2.99 -40.21 17.92
CA TYR A 30 -2.20 -41.41 18.20
C TYR A 30 -1.06 -41.03 19.14
N ALA A 31 -1.17 -41.49 20.41
CA ALA A 31 -0.06 -41.45 21.33
C ALA A 31 0.98 -42.50 20.90
N GLN A 32 2.13 -42.08 20.43
CA GLN A 32 3.28 -42.95 20.22
C GLN A 32 4.03 -43.15 21.54
N ALA A 33 4.27 -44.42 21.86
CA ALA A 33 5.04 -44.82 23.02
C ALA A 33 6.50 -44.33 22.91
N ALA A 34 7.03 -43.85 24.03
CA ALA A 34 8.41 -43.40 24.14
C ALA A 34 9.39 -44.57 23.86
N VAL A 35 10.26 -44.37 22.88
CA VAL A 35 11.46 -45.19 22.68
C VAL A 35 12.62 -44.47 23.37
N GLU A 36 13.34 -45.16 24.24
CA GLU A 36 14.54 -44.64 24.90
C GLU A 36 15.61 -44.22 23.89
N PRO A 37 16.23 -43.02 24.07
CA PRO A 37 17.23 -42.55 23.14
C PRO A 37 18.58 -43.26 23.38
N LYS A 38 19.11 -43.87 22.29
CA LYS A 38 20.53 -44.15 22.17
C LYS A 38 21.27 -42.81 21.97
N GLU A 39 22.29 -42.56 22.82
CA GLU A 39 23.23 -41.46 22.62
C GLU A 39 24.11 -41.70 21.39
N ASP A 40 23.65 -41.29 20.24
CA ASP A 40 24.53 -41.04 19.09
C ASP A 40 24.83 -39.55 19.07
N THR A 41 26.11 -39.20 19.19
CA THR A 41 26.61 -37.84 19.09
C THR A 41 26.43 -37.38 17.64
N ILE A 42 25.28 -36.74 17.35
CA ILE A 42 25.06 -36.10 16.05
C ILE A 42 25.82 -34.79 16.09
N THR A 43 26.93 -34.71 15.37
CA THR A 43 27.57 -33.42 15.06
C THR A 43 26.65 -32.71 14.08
N VAL A 44 25.79 -31.85 14.59
CA VAL A 44 24.98 -30.96 13.74
C VAL A 44 25.93 -29.90 13.20
N THR A 45 26.44 -30.12 12.01
CA THR A 45 26.98 -29.04 11.19
C THR A 45 25.77 -28.22 10.79
N ALA A 46 25.59 -27.04 11.42
CA ALA A 46 24.53 -26.12 11.03
C ALA A 46 24.68 -25.86 9.53
N ALA A 47 23.66 -26.20 8.77
CA ALA A 47 23.58 -25.76 7.38
C ALA A 47 23.68 -24.21 7.38
N PRO A 48 24.41 -23.61 6.42
CA PRO A 48 24.45 -22.15 6.34
C PRO A 48 23.02 -21.64 6.31
N ALA A 49 22.73 -20.63 7.11
CA ALA A 49 21.41 -20.00 7.15
C ALA A 49 21.01 -19.63 5.71
N PRO A 50 19.75 -19.87 5.29
CA PRO A 50 19.32 -19.51 3.95
C PRO A 50 19.65 -18.05 3.68
N GLN A 51 20.27 -17.75 2.56
CA GLN A 51 20.56 -16.39 2.17
C GLN A 51 19.24 -15.62 2.02
N GLU A 52 19.12 -14.46 2.67
CA GLU A 52 17.93 -13.63 2.55
C GLU A 52 17.66 -13.27 1.08
N SER A 53 16.41 -13.39 0.64
CA SER A 53 15.98 -13.00 -0.70
C SER A 53 15.00 -11.84 -0.62
N ALA A 54 15.11 -10.90 -1.55
CA ALA A 54 14.20 -9.75 -1.66
C ALA A 54 12.73 -10.16 -1.91
N TRP A 55 12.47 -11.37 -2.39
CA TRP A 55 11.12 -11.90 -2.65
C TRP A 55 10.66 -12.94 -1.63
N GLY A 56 11.44 -13.20 -0.62
CA GLY A 56 11.18 -14.18 0.43
C GLY A 56 11.08 -13.57 1.81
N PRO A 57 10.96 -14.42 2.84
CA PRO A 57 10.99 -14.00 4.21
C PRO A 57 12.35 -13.34 4.55
N ALA A 58 12.30 -12.30 5.38
CA ALA A 58 13.49 -11.75 5.99
C ALA A 58 13.88 -12.60 7.21
N ALA A 59 15.17 -12.69 7.49
CA ALA A 59 15.66 -13.47 8.62
C ALA A 59 15.27 -12.85 9.98
N THR A 60 15.08 -11.53 10.02
CA THR A 60 14.69 -10.75 11.21
C THR A 60 13.92 -9.51 10.77
N ILE A 61 13.47 -8.68 11.73
CA ILE A 61 12.84 -7.38 11.42
C ILE A 61 13.76 -6.41 10.66
N ALA A 62 15.08 -6.62 10.68
CA ALA A 62 16.10 -5.84 10.00
C ALA A 62 16.44 -6.48 8.65
N ALA A 63 15.51 -6.44 7.69
CA ALA A 63 15.73 -6.95 6.34
C ALA A 63 16.90 -6.22 5.65
N LYS A 64 17.80 -6.99 5.04
CA LYS A 64 19.02 -6.47 4.38
C LYS A 64 18.93 -6.44 2.86
N HIS A 65 17.93 -7.06 2.26
CA HIS A 65 17.72 -7.14 0.81
C HIS A 65 16.37 -6.55 0.41
N SER A 66 16.35 -5.90 -0.76
CA SER A 66 15.13 -5.39 -1.39
C SER A 66 15.27 -5.41 -2.91
N ALA A 67 14.19 -5.76 -3.61
CA ALA A 67 14.11 -5.64 -5.06
C ALA A 67 13.38 -4.36 -5.51
N THR A 68 12.76 -3.62 -4.61
CA THR A 68 11.90 -2.48 -4.97
C THR A 68 12.66 -1.34 -5.63
N ALA A 69 13.90 -1.08 -5.21
CA ALA A 69 14.67 0.01 -5.82
C ALA A 69 15.37 -0.36 -7.12
N THR A 70 15.56 -1.64 -7.41
CA THR A 70 16.42 -2.07 -8.52
C THR A 70 15.77 -3.09 -9.45
N LYS A 71 14.63 -3.69 -9.03
CA LYS A 71 14.01 -4.87 -9.65
C LYS A 71 14.94 -6.09 -9.73
N THR A 72 16.05 -6.06 -8.98
CA THR A 72 16.99 -7.16 -8.78
C THR A 72 17.14 -7.43 -7.30
N ASP A 73 17.56 -8.62 -6.89
CA ASP A 73 17.85 -8.92 -5.49
C ASP A 73 19.12 -8.18 -5.07
N THR A 74 18.94 -7.02 -4.41
CA THR A 74 20.03 -6.11 -4.11
C THR A 74 20.12 -5.85 -2.62
N PRO A 75 21.32 -5.95 -2.03
CA PRO A 75 21.56 -5.49 -0.66
C PRO A 75 21.19 -4.01 -0.49
N ILE A 76 20.53 -3.67 0.62
CA ILE A 76 20.01 -2.32 0.87
C ILE A 76 21.15 -1.29 0.89
N GLU A 77 22.34 -1.63 1.41
CA GLU A 77 23.50 -0.75 1.44
C GLU A 77 24.04 -0.38 0.06
N LYS A 78 23.76 -1.18 -0.97
CA LYS A 78 24.16 -0.92 -2.36
C LYS A 78 23.16 -0.07 -3.14
N THR A 79 22.01 0.27 -2.55
CA THR A 79 20.97 1.07 -3.23
C THR A 79 21.06 2.55 -2.87
N PRO A 80 21.22 3.46 -3.85
CA PRO A 80 21.32 4.90 -3.59
C PRO A 80 19.94 5.56 -3.44
N GLN A 81 19.07 5.02 -2.60
CA GLN A 81 17.72 5.52 -2.37
C GLN A 81 17.19 5.09 -1.00
N SER A 82 16.32 5.90 -0.42
CA SER A 82 15.64 5.59 0.85
C SER A 82 14.62 4.48 0.66
N ILE A 83 14.84 3.35 1.35
CA ILE A 83 13.96 2.18 1.37
C ILE A 83 13.72 1.79 2.81
N SER A 84 12.47 1.47 3.13
CA SER A 84 12.08 0.84 4.39
C SER A 84 11.40 -0.49 4.08
N VAL A 85 11.69 -1.52 4.86
CA VAL A 85 11.06 -2.84 4.75
C VAL A 85 10.35 -3.15 6.05
N VAL A 86 9.05 -3.42 6.00
CA VAL A 86 8.25 -3.95 7.11
C VAL A 86 8.07 -5.43 6.85
N THR A 87 8.64 -6.26 7.69
CA THR A 87 8.67 -7.72 7.51
C THR A 87 7.37 -8.38 7.99
N ASN A 88 7.14 -9.63 7.58
CA ASN A 88 6.02 -10.43 8.10
C ASN A 88 6.07 -10.55 9.62
N GLU A 89 7.25 -10.75 10.21
CA GLU A 89 7.45 -10.79 11.66
C GLU A 89 6.92 -9.52 12.34
N GLU A 90 7.28 -8.32 11.84
CA GLU A 90 6.77 -7.05 12.37
C GLU A 90 5.25 -6.93 12.22
N MET A 91 4.71 -7.33 11.05
CA MET A 91 3.27 -7.26 10.80
C MET A 91 2.48 -8.18 11.72
N GLN A 92 2.96 -9.40 11.96
CA GLN A 92 2.33 -10.36 12.86
C GLN A 92 2.45 -9.92 14.33
N MET A 93 3.61 -9.45 14.76
CA MET A 93 3.87 -9.02 16.13
C MET A 93 3.02 -7.82 16.53
N ARG A 94 2.90 -6.82 15.63
CA ARG A 94 2.12 -5.60 15.86
C ARG A 94 0.65 -5.75 15.48
N GLN A 95 0.25 -6.91 14.92
CA GLN A 95 -1.13 -7.24 14.59
C GLN A 95 -1.82 -6.26 13.65
N PHE A 96 -1.10 -5.74 12.64
CA PHE A 96 -1.63 -4.79 11.66
C PHE A 96 -2.80 -5.38 10.87
N GLN A 97 -3.82 -4.56 10.61
CA GLN A 97 -5.01 -4.92 9.85
C GLN A 97 -5.03 -4.32 8.43
N SER A 98 -4.14 -3.39 8.15
CA SER A 98 -4.01 -2.72 6.86
C SER A 98 -2.55 -2.41 6.51
N VAL A 99 -2.25 -2.24 5.23
CA VAL A 99 -0.91 -1.87 4.76
C VAL A 99 -0.52 -0.47 5.25
N LYS A 100 -1.47 0.47 5.31
CA LYS A 100 -1.20 1.80 5.89
C LYS A 100 -0.78 1.72 7.36
N GLU A 101 -1.38 0.83 8.16
CA GLU A 101 -0.98 0.65 9.56
C GLU A 101 0.44 0.09 9.66
N ALA A 102 0.80 -0.86 8.78
CA ALA A 102 2.15 -1.42 8.72
C ALA A 102 3.21 -0.32 8.50
N LEU A 103 2.89 0.69 7.70
CA LEU A 103 3.77 1.82 7.42
C LEU A 103 3.79 2.90 8.52
N GLY A 104 2.96 2.77 9.56
CA GLY A 104 2.80 3.80 10.60
C GLY A 104 4.05 4.08 11.45
N TYR A 105 5.05 3.21 11.44
CA TYR A 105 6.34 3.39 12.13
C TYR A 105 7.49 3.70 11.15
N THR A 106 7.17 3.95 9.88
CA THR A 106 8.14 4.23 8.81
C THR A 106 8.29 5.75 8.64
N PRO A 107 9.51 6.28 8.46
CA PRO A 107 9.71 7.72 8.28
C PRO A 107 9.14 8.22 6.94
N GLY A 108 8.75 9.50 6.91
CA GLY A 108 8.27 10.18 5.70
C GLY A 108 6.85 9.84 5.27
N VAL A 109 6.06 9.15 6.12
CA VAL A 109 4.72 8.67 5.76
C VAL A 109 3.65 9.14 6.74
N THR A 110 2.61 9.79 6.24
CA THR A 110 1.38 10.08 6.97
C THR A 110 0.32 9.06 6.58
N VAL A 111 -0.12 8.23 7.54
CA VAL A 111 -1.02 7.08 7.30
C VAL A 111 -2.48 7.35 7.64
N SER A 112 -2.78 8.48 8.28
CA SER A 112 -4.13 8.79 8.80
C SER A 112 -4.85 9.86 7.97
N SER A 113 -4.58 9.96 6.68
CA SER A 113 -5.17 10.96 5.78
C SER A 113 -6.70 10.89 5.69
N ARG A 114 -7.28 9.74 6.02
CA ARG A 114 -8.73 9.51 6.12
C ARG A 114 -9.18 9.10 7.54
N GLY A 115 -8.48 9.59 8.56
CA GLY A 115 -8.79 9.26 9.95
C GLY A 115 -8.72 7.76 10.23
N ALA A 116 -9.67 7.25 11.00
CA ALA A 116 -9.73 5.85 11.41
C ALA A 116 -10.25 4.88 10.34
N SER A 117 -10.75 5.37 9.19
CA SER A 117 -11.29 4.51 8.13
C SER A 117 -10.23 3.57 7.54
N ASN A 118 -10.54 2.28 7.48
CA ASN A 118 -9.70 1.23 6.87
C ASN A 118 -10.18 0.81 5.46
N THR A 119 -11.09 1.56 4.88
CA THR A 119 -11.62 1.30 3.53
C THR A 119 -10.53 1.35 2.46
N TYR A 120 -9.48 2.18 2.66
CA TYR A 120 -8.38 2.37 1.71
C TYR A 120 -7.01 2.44 2.40
N ASP A 121 -5.97 2.02 1.69
CA ASP A 121 -4.57 2.16 2.09
C ASP A 121 -3.94 3.45 1.51
N PHE A 122 -4.64 4.58 1.66
CA PHE A 122 -4.12 5.87 1.21
C PHE A 122 -3.10 6.43 2.20
N VAL A 123 -1.97 6.85 1.67
CA VAL A 123 -0.89 7.48 2.44
C VAL A 123 -0.40 8.75 1.75
N ILE A 124 0.24 9.62 2.53
CA ILE A 124 0.98 10.77 2.03
C ILE A 124 2.47 10.50 2.28
N ILE A 125 3.27 10.53 1.22
CA ILE A 125 4.71 10.26 1.28
C ILE A 125 5.47 11.55 0.95
N ARG A 126 6.33 12.03 1.87
CA ARG A 126 7.10 13.27 1.72
C ARG A 126 6.23 14.49 1.35
N GLY A 127 5.00 14.54 1.86
CA GLY A 127 4.05 15.62 1.57
C GLY A 127 3.25 15.47 0.26
N PHE A 128 3.42 14.37 -0.49
CA PHE A 128 2.69 14.10 -1.72
C PHE A 128 1.66 12.97 -1.52
N SER A 129 0.39 13.31 -1.75
CA SER A 129 -0.72 12.37 -1.60
C SER A 129 -0.78 11.40 -2.77
N SER A 130 -0.97 10.12 -2.46
CA SER A 130 -1.16 9.03 -3.41
C SER A 130 -2.61 8.54 -3.31
N VAL A 131 -3.51 9.19 -4.04
CA VAL A 131 -4.96 8.94 -3.99
C VAL A 131 -5.53 8.77 -5.39
N GLY A 132 -6.48 7.84 -5.55
CA GLY A 132 -7.24 7.64 -6.77
C GLY A 132 -6.40 7.11 -7.94
N LEU A 133 -6.54 7.68 -9.13
CA LEU A 133 -5.83 7.25 -10.36
C LEU A 133 -4.30 7.27 -10.25
N ASN A 134 -3.77 7.99 -9.27
CA ASN A 134 -2.35 8.19 -9.04
C ASN A 134 -1.80 7.34 -7.89
N GLN A 135 -2.57 6.36 -7.42
CA GLN A 135 -2.14 5.45 -6.37
C GLN A 135 -0.86 4.69 -6.78
N ASN A 136 0.07 4.60 -5.85
CA ASN A 136 1.40 4.03 -6.06
C ASN A 136 1.61 2.71 -5.32
N ASN A 137 0.57 1.87 -5.27
CA ASN A 137 0.63 0.54 -4.67
C ASN A 137 1.00 -0.51 -5.72
N TYR A 138 1.94 -1.37 -5.36
CA TYR A 138 2.43 -2.47 -6.19
C TYR A 138 2.32 -3.78 -5.39
N LEU A 139 1.99 -4.85 -6.08
CA LEU A 139 2.04 -6.21 -5.54
C LEU A 139 2.88 -7.07 -6.49
N ASP A 140 3.90 -7.73 -5.94
CA ASP A 140 4.85 -8.57 -6.70
C ASP A 140 5.44 -7.86 -7.93
N GLY A 141 5.82 -6.58 -7.75
CA GLY A 141 6.42 -5.73 -8.80
C GLY A 141 5.45 -5.14 -9.82
N LEU A 142 4.18 -5.50 -9.78
CA LEU A 142 3.15 -5.03 -10.71
C LEU A 142 2.20 -4.02 -10.06
N LYS A 143 1.93 -2.91 -10.74
CA LYS A 143 1.06 -1.83 -10.22
C LYS A 143 -0.37 -2.32 -9.98
N LEU A 144 -0.94 -1.97 -8.82
CA LEU A 144 -2.36 -2.06 -8.53
C LEU A 144 -3.00 -0.74 -8.99
N GLN A 145 -3.57 -0.74 -10.19
CA GLN A 145 -4.27 0.44 -10.68
C GLN A 145 -5.69 0.47 -10.12
N GLY A 146 -6.13 1.65 -9.72
CA GLY A 146 -7.45 1.89 -9.19
C GLY A 146 -7.99 3.26 -9.58
N ASN A 147 -9.11 3.63 -9.00
CA ASN A 147 -9.64 4.98 -9.01
C ASN A 147 -10.03 5.41 -7.59
N PHE A 148 -10.83 6.48 -7.46
CA PHE A 148 -11.17 7.04 -6.16
C PHE A 148 -12.04 6.12 -5.28
N TYR A 149 -12.93 5.30 -5.87
CA TYR A 149 -13.84 4.40 -5.14
C TYR A 149 -13.50 2.92 -5.33
N ASN A 150 -12.73 2.57 -6.34
CA ASN A 150 -12.41 1.18 -6.67
C ASN A 150 -10.90 0.96 -6.66
N ASP A 151 -10.34 0.85 -5.45
CA ASP A 151 -8.93 0.58 -5.20
C ASP A 151 -8.73 -0.77 -4.54
N ALA A 152 -7.65 -1.46 -4.94
CA ALA A 152 -7.24 -2.72 -4.33
C ALA A 152 -6.68 -2.49 -2.91
N VAL A 153 -7.13 -3.30 -1.98
CA VAL A 153 -6.60 -3.38 -0.62
C VAL A 153 -6.13 -4.81 -0.36
N ILE A 154 -4.89 -4.95 0.07
CA ILE A 154 -4.28 -6.25 0.36
C ILE A 154 -4.13 -6.41 1.87
N ASP A 155 -4.60 -7.55 2.39
CA ASP A 155 -4.46 -7.82 3.82
C ASP A 155 -3.00 -8.15 4.19
N PRO A 156 -2.40 -7.51 5.21
CA PRO A 156 -1.03 -7.80 5.63
C PRO A 156 -0.76 -9.27 5.98
N TYR A 157 -1.78 -10.02 6.40
CA TYR A 157 -1.64 -11.45 6.69
C TYR A 157 -1.25 -12.27 5.45
N MET A 158 -1.57 -11.78 4.24
CA MET A 158 -1.24 -12.41 2.96
C MET A 158 0.16 -12.05 2.44
N LEU A 159 0.87 -11.17 3.15
CA LEU A 159 2.13 -10.59 2.70
C LEU A 159 3.33 -11.14 3.44
N GLU A 160 4.43 -11.31 2.71
CA GLU A 160 5.77 -11.61 3.25
C GLU A 160 6.45 -10.34 3.74
N ARG A 161 6.27 -9.22 3.01
CA ARG A 161 6.81 -7.90 3.38
C ARG A 161 6.05 -6.77 2.70
N VAL A 162 6.12 -5.60 3.30
CA VAL A 162 5.70 -4.33 2.73
C VAL A 162 6.92 -3.43 2.66
N GLU A 163 7.25 -2.96 1.48
CA GLU A 163 8.39 -2.09 1.25
C GLU A 163 7.94 -0.70 0.83
N LEU A 164 8.59 0.32 1.36
CA LEU A 164 8.38 1.70 0.97
C LEU A 164 9.65 2.23 0.33
N MET A 165 9.61 2.59 -0.95
CA MET A 165 10.64 3.35 -1.62
C MET A 165 10.19 4.81 -1.73
N ARG A 166 10.97 5.74 -1.17
CA ARG A 166 10.65 7.16 -1.12
C ARG A 166 11.31 7.92 -2.27
N GLY A 167 10.59 8.94 -2.78
CA GLY A 167 11.01 9.75 -3.91
C GLY A 167 10.60 9.19 -5.27
N PRO A 168 10.96 9.86 -6.38
CA PRO A 168 10.56 9.51 -7.74
C PRO A 168 11.02 8.13 -8.18
N THR A 169 10.11 7.35 -8.81
CA THR A 169 10.31 5.94 -9.15
C THR A 169 10.01 5.60 -10.61
N SER A 170 9.69 6.61 -11.45
CA SER A 170 9.20 6.34 -12.81
C SER A 170 10.19 5.59 -13.67
N VAL A 171 11.48 5.68 -13.40
CA VAL A 171 12.53 4.99 -14.18
C VAL A 171 12.36 3.46 -14.20
N LEU A 172 11.77 2.86 -13.18
CA LEU A 172 11.51 1.41 -13.15
C LEU A 172 10.02 1.08 -13.23
N TYR A 173 9.15 2.02 -12.82
CA TYR A 173 7.73 1.74 -12.57
C TYR A 173 6.76 2.53 -13.46
N GLY A 174 7.28 3.41 -14.33
CA GLY A 174 6.48 4.26 -15.20
C GLY A 174 5.74 5.36 -14.44
N LYS A 175 4.54 5.72 -14.90
CA LYS A 175 3.75 6.79 -14.27
C LYS A 175 3.62 6.57 -12.76
N SER A 176 4.08 7.53 -11.96
CA SER A 176 4.05 7.45 -10.50
C SER A 176 4.03 8.83 -9.86
N ASN A 177 3.38 8.92 -8.68
CA ASN A 177 3.45 10.08 -7.80
C ASN A 177 4.90 10.29 -7.33
N PRO A 178 5.39 11.54 -7.23
CA PRO A 178 6.79 11.80 -6.87
C PRO A 178 7.16 11.43 -5.44
N GLY A 179 6.19 11.27 -4.52
CA GLY A 179 6.46 10.93 -3.11
C GLY A 179 7.14 9.57 -2.93
N GLY A 180 6.76 8.58 -3.74
CA GLY A 180 7.29 7.22 -3.63
C GLY A 180 6.29 6.15 -4.01
N ILE A 181 6.64 4.88 -3.77
CA ILE A 181 5.78 3.70 -3.99
C ILE A 181 5.74 2.80 -2.76
N ILE A 182 4.61 2.13 -2.58
CA ILE A 182 4.44 1.02 -1.65
C ILE A 182 4.49 -0.27 -2.47
N SER A 183 5.44 -1.14 -2.15
CA SER A 183 5.63 -2.43 -2.81
C SER A 183 5.34 -3.55 -1.82
N MET A 184 4.43 -4.43 -2.18
CA MET A 184 4.01 -5.57 -1.38
C MET A 184 4.52 -6.85 -2.03
N VAL A 185 4.96 -7.79 -1.22
CA VAL A 185 5.41 -9.11 -1.66
C VAL A 185 4.48 -10.16 -1.07
N SER A 186 3.84 -10.93 -1.94
CA SER A 186 2.95 -12.03 -1.54
C SER A 186 3.71 -13.15 -0.86
N LYS A 187 3.09 -13.81 0.10
CA LYS A 187 3.55 -15.09 0.64
C LYS A 187 3.64 -16.13 -0.48
N ARG A 188 4.77 -16.85 -0.53
CA ARG A 188 5.06 -17.85 -1.57
C ARG A 188 5.18 -19.24 -0.98
N PRO A 189 4.95 -20.32 -1.77
CA PRO A 189 5.17 -21.68 -1.32
C PRO A 189 6.57 -21.93 -0.77
N THR A 190 6.63 -22.66 0.34
CA THR A 190 7.86 -23.14 0.99
C THR A 190 8.01 -24.63 0.77
N THR A 191 9.23 -25.14 0.78
CA THR A 191 9.50 -26.58 0.78
C THR A 191 9.46 -27.17 2.19
N GLU A 192 9.72 -26.32 3.21
CA GLU A 192 9.56 -26.70 4.61
C GLU A 192 8.09 -26.66 5.01
N PRO A 193 7.59 -27.66 5.76
CA PRO A 193 6.21 -27.71 6.21
C PRO A 193 5.85 -26.52 7.10
N LEU A 194 4.85 -25.75 6.71
CA LEU A 194 4.24 -24.69 7.49
C LEU A 194 2.78 -25.04 7.80
N LYS A 195 2.40 -25.04 9.07
CA LYS A 195 1.04 -25.34 9.53
C LYS A 195 0.67 -24.35 10.62
N GLU A 196 0.05 -23.24 10.25
CA GLU A 196 -0.39 -22.21 11.18
C GLU A 196 -1.90 -22.06 11.18
N ILE A 197 -2.48 -21.93 12.36
CA ILE A 197 -3.86 -21.48 12.58
C ILE A 197 -3.79 -20.36 13.62
N GLN A 198 -4.35 -19.21 13.28
CA GLN A 198 -4.37 -18.04 14.14
C GLN A 198 -5.80 -17.67 14.53
N PHE A 199 -6.00 -17.34 15.80
CA PHE A 199 -7.21 -16.72 16.32
C PHE A 199 -6.85 -15.40 16.97
N LYS A 200 -7.64 -14.36 16.66
CA LYS A 200 -7.46 -13.01 17.20
C LYS A 200 -8.80 -12.47 17.67
N MET A 201 -8.79 -11.91 18.87
CA MET A 201 -9.94 -11.24 19.46
C MET A 201 -9.48 -9.92 20.06
N GLY A 202 -10.34 -8.90 20.03
CA GLY A 202 -9.98 -7.58 20.54
C GLY A 202 -11.18 -6.71 20.86
N THR A 203 -10.91 -5.45 21.16
CA THR A 203 -11.93 -4.41 21.30
C THR A 203 -12.74 -4.26 20.02
N ASP A 204 -13.84 -3.51 20.09
CA ASP A 204 -14.73 -3.23 18.95
C ASP A 204 -15.29 -4.50 18.29
N ASN A 205 -15.52 -5.53 19.10
CA ASN A 205 -15.98 -6.85 18.65
C ASN A 205 -15.08 -7.47 17.56
N LEU A 206 -13.79 -7.16 17.57
CA LEU A 206 -12.84 -7.77 16.66
C LEU A 206 -12.81 -9.28 16.87
N PHE A 207 -13.08 -10.00 15.81
CA PHE A 207 -12.86 -11.44 15.71
C PHE A 207 -12.18 -11.74 14.37
N GLN A 208 -11.05 -12.45 14.43
CA GLN A 208 -10.33 -12.90 13.25
C GLN A 208 -9.90 -14.34 13.41
N THR A 209 -10.02 -15.11 12.36
CA THR A 209 -9.35 -16.41 12.21
C THR A 209 -8.54 -16.40 10.92
N GLY A 210 -7.34 -16.93 10.99
CA GLY A 210 -6.43 -17.09 9.86
C GLY A 210 -5.83 -18.47 9.83
N PHE A 211 -5.42 -18.92 8.66
CA PHE A 211 -4.63 -20.11 8.48
C PHE A 211 -3.59 -19.90 7.38
N ASP A 212 -2.45 -20.59 7.52
CA ASP A 212 -1.35 -20.55 6.57
C ASP A 212 -0.72 -21.95 6.49
N PHE A 213 -0.93 -22.63 5.38
CA PHE A 213 -0.44 -23.98 5.15
C PHE A 213 0.44 -24.00 3.91
N SER A 214 1.65 -24.53 4.04
CA SER A 214 2.58 -24.68 2.93
C SER A 214 3.41 -25.94 3.12
N ASP A 215 3.71 -26.62 2.01
CA ASP A 215 4.56 -27.82 2.04
C ASP A 215 5.05 -28.14 0.63
N ALA A 216 6.08 -28.99 0.53
CA ALA A 216 6.41 -29.68 -0.70
C ALA A 216 5.31 -30.72 -1.03
N LEU A 217 5.07 -30.95 -2.33
CA LEU A 217 4.13 -31.96 -2.83
C LEU A 217 4.86 -33.26 -3.25
N ASP A 218 6.18 -33.22 -3.33
CA ASP A 218 7.05 -34.32 -3.72
C ASP A 218 8.31 -34.34 -2.85
N ASP A 219 8.99 -35.50 -2.84
CA ASP A 219 10.18 -35.72 -2.01
C ASP A 219 11.39 -34.85 -2.41
N ASN A 220 11.42 -34.35 -3.64
CA ASN A 220 12.50 -33.53 -4.18
C ASN A 220 12.29 -32.02 -3.94
N GLY A 221 11.07 -31.61 -3.49
CA GLY A 221 10.71 -30.19 -3.34
C GLY A 221 10.55 -29.44 -4.67
N GLU A 222 10.40 -30.19 -5.79
CA GLU A 222 10.19 -29.62 -7.12
C GLU A 222 8.85 -28.88 -7.20
N PHE A 223 7.82 -29.46 -6.60
CA PHE A 223 6.49 -28.88 -6.49
C PHE A 223 6.18 -28.52 -5.04
N SER A 224 5.68 -27.31 -4.82
CA SER A 224 5.21 -26.87 -3.51
C SER A 224 3.94 -26.05 -3.62
N TYR A 225 3.16 -26.01 -2.54
CA TYR A 225 1.94 -25.22 -2.46
C TYR A 225 1.95 -24.33 -1.22
N ARG A 226 1.17 -23.26 -1.26
CA ARG A 226 0.77 -22.49 -0.08
C ARG A 226 -0.68 -22.10 -0.16
N LEU A 227 -1.39 -22.25 0.92
CA LEU A 227 -2.77 -21.87 1.07
C LEU A 227 -2.90 -20.98 2.31
N THR A 228 -3.06 -19.68 2.08
CA THR A 228 -3.27 -18.69 3.15
C THR A 228 -4.71 -18.20 3.11
N GLY A 229 -5.36 -18.08 4.25
CA GLY A 229 -6.74 -17.61 4.34
C GLY A 229 -7.01 -16.83 5.61
N LEU A 230 -8.01 -15.94 5.56
CA LEU A 230 -8.40 -15.07 6.67
C LEU A 230 -9.89 -14.76 6.62
N ALA A 231 -10.52 -14.76 7.78
CA ALA A 231 -11.85 -14.21 7.98
C ALA A 231 -11.80 -13.25 9.18
N ARG A 232 -12.23 -11.99 8.97
CA ARG A 232 -12.26 -10.95 10.01
C ARG A 232 -13.57 -10.21 10.01
N SER A 233 -14.04 -9.84 11.22
CA SER A 233 -15.13 -8.92 11.46
C SER A 233 -14.77 -8.02 12.64
N THR A 234 -15.05 -6.72 12.52
CA THR A 234 -14.84 -5.73 13.58
C THR A 234 -15.81 -4.57 13.42
N ASN A 235 -16.19 -3.94 14.52
CA ASN A 235 -16.85 -2.65 14.45
C ASN A 235 -15.80 -1.57 14.16
N GLU A 236 -16.23 -0.49 13.54
CA GLU A 236 -15.41 0.70 13.32
C GLU A 236 -15.62 1.72 14.45
N GLN A 237 -14.78 2.76 14.50
CA GLN A 237 -14.92 3.84 15.48
C GLN A 237 -16.29 4.53 15.42
N GLN A 238 -16.83 4.75 14.22
CA GLN A 238 -18.12 5.38 14.02
C GLN A 238 -19.26 4.41 14.30
N LYS A 239 -20.28 4.89 15.03
CA LYS A 239 -21.47 4.07 15.33
C LYS A 239 -22.14 3.52 14.08
N ASN A 240 -22.68 2.32 14.18
CA ASN A 240 -23.37 1.59 13.10
C ASN A 240 -22.50 1.41 11.84
N SER A 241 -21.19 1.23 12.04
CA SER A 241 -20.25 0.92 10.98
C SER A 241 -19.42 -0.29 11.37
N GLU A 242 -19.28 -1.24 10.44
CA GLU A 242 -18.52 -2.47 10.63
C GLU A 242 -17.66 -2.75 9.39
N SER A 243 -16.58 -3.49 9.58
CA SER A 243 -15.73 -4.00 8.53
C SER A 243 -15.72 -5.53 8.57
N GLN A 244 -15.91 -6.14 7.40
CA GLN A 244 -15.90 -7.60 7.24
C GLN A 244 -15.02 -7.97 6.07
N ARG A 245 -14.09 -8.92 6.27
CA ARG A 245 -13.16 -9.38 5.23
C ARG A 245 -12.99 -10.88 5.24
N TYR A 246 -13.11 -11.47 4.06
CA TYR A 246 -12.85 -12.87 3.79
C TYR A 246 -11.86 -12.98 2.65
N THR A 247 -10.69 -13.56 2.90
CA THR A 247 -9.61 -13.63 1.92
C THR A 247 -9.05 -15.04 1.84
N ILE A 248 -8.71 -15.47 0.63
CA ILE A 248 -7.99 -16.72 0.37
C ILE A 248 -7.00 -16.50 -0.75
N ALA A 249 -5.77 -16.97 -0.57
CA ALA A 249 -4.66 -16.81 -1.51
C ALA A 249 -3.95 -18.15 -1.75
N PRO A 250 -4.50 -19.04 -2.59
CA PRO A 250 -3.80 -20.25 -3.02
C PRO A 250 -2.66 -19.90 -3.98
N SER A 251 -1.51 -20.51 -3.78
CA SER A 251 -0.34 -20.41 -4.65
C SER A 251 0.34 -21.75 -4.82
N PHE A 252 1.09 -21.85 -5.92
CA PHE A 252 1.77 -23.08 -6.31
C PHE A 252 3.10 -22.74 -6.96
N SER A 253 4.18 -23.43 -6.60
CA SER A 253 5.50 -23.27 -7.21
C SER A 253 5.98 -24.55 -7.85
N TRP A 254 6.65 -24.39 -9.00
CA TRP A 254 7.36 -25.43 -9.71
C TRP A 254 8.82 -25.03 -9.91
N ARG A 255 9.73 -25.83 -9.36
CA ARG A 255 11.19 -25.63 -9.37
C ARG A 255 11.88 -26.89 -9.84
N PRO A 256 11.90 -27.18 -11.15
CA PRO A 256 12.47 -28.40 -11.69
C PRO A 256 14.00 -28.51 -11.54
N ASP A 257 14.64 -27.35 -11.33
CA ASP A 257 16.08 -27.22 -11.13
C ASP A 257 16.39 -25.91 -10.36
N ASP A 258 17.66 -25.69 -10.03
CA ASP A 258 18.13 -24.50 -9.29
C ASP A 258 18.04 -23.19 -10.11
N LYS A 259 17.77 -23.27 -11.41
CA LYS A 259 17.74 -22.14 -12.35
C LYS A 259 16.33 -21.72 -12.72
N THR A 260 15.34 -22.58 -12.52
CA THR A 260 13.96 -22.36 -12.96
C THR A 260 13.03 -22.27 -11.77
N ASN A 261 12.30 -21.18 -11.68
CA ASN A 261 11.24 -20.99 -10.69
C ASN A 261 9.99 -20.41 -11.35
N PHE A 262 8.91 -21.17 -11.33
CA PHE A 262 7.59 -20.70 -11.73
C PHE A 262 6.68 -20.73 -10.52
N THR A 263 6.10 -19.59 -10.16
CA THR A 263 5.15 -19.50 -9.05
C THR A 263 3.85 -18.90 -9.55
N PHE A 264 2.78 -19.69 -9.54
CA PHE A 264 1.42 -19.22 -9.71
C PHE A 264 0.94 -18.55 -8.42
N LEU A 265 0.37 -17.35 -8.55
CA LEU A 265 -0.12 -16.54 -7.45
C LEU A 265 -1.58 -16.18 -7.68
N SER A 266 -2.40 -16.31 -6.66
CA SER A 266 -3.78 -15.86 -6.70
C SER A 266 -4.21 -15.20 -5.40
N TYR A 267 -5.21 -14.32 -5.49
CA TYR A 267 -5.76 -13.57 -4.37
C TYR A 267 -7.23 -13.32 -4.60
N PHE A 268 -8.07 -13.81 -3.69
CA PHE A 268 -9.52 -13.63 -3.73
C PHE A 268 -9.96 -13.03 -2.41
N GLN A 269 -10.61 -11.87 -2.47
CA GLN A 269 -11.11 -11.17 -1.29
C GLN A 269 -12.54 -10.70 -1.50
N ASN A 270 -13.37 -10.92 -0.48
CA ASN A 270 -14.70 -10.39 -0.41
C ASN A 270 -14.87 -9.59 0.88
N GLU A 271 -15.26 -8.35 0.75
CA GLU A 271 -15.58 -7.42 1.83
C GLU A 271 -17.05 -7.01 1.69
N PRO A 272 -17.99 -7.70 2.35
CA PRO A 272 -19.40 -7.31 2.34
C PRO A 272 -19.60 -5.90 2.90
N GLU A 273 -18.80 -5.52 3.90
CA GLU A 273 -18.72 -4.18 4.49
C GLU A 273 -17.25 -3.77 4.64
N THR A 274 -16.87 -2.64 4.05
CA THR A 274 -15.48 -2.15 4.07
C THR A 274 -15.18 -1.21 5.24
N GLY A 275 -16.19 -0.84 6.03
CA GLY A 275 -16.08 0.13 7.11
C GLY A 275 -16.74 1.48 6.80
N TYR A 276 -16.47 2.45 7.66
CA TYR A 276 -17.02 3.79 7.57
C TYR A 276 -16.42 4.55 6.38
N TYR A 277 -17.32 5.16 5.60
CA TYR A 277 -16.96 6.10 4.55
C TYR A 277 -17.84 7.35 4.65
N GLY A 278 -17.33 8.39 5.29
CA GLY A 278 -18.04 9.64 5.52
C GLY A 278 -17.10 10.85 5.63
N TRP A 279 -17.68 12.03 5.72
CA TRP A 279 -16.96 13.30 5.82
C TRP A 279 -17.57 14.16 6.91
N LEU A 280 -16.75 14.58 7.86
CA LEU A 280 -17.13 15.53 8.90
C LEU A 280 -16.41 16.86 8.67
N PRO A 281 -17.10 17.99 8.90
CA PRO A 281 -16.49 19.31 8.80
C PRO A 281 -15.52 19.56 9.97
N LYS A 282 -14.71 20.62 9.86
CA LYS A 282 -13.85 21.07 10.97
C LYS A 282 -14.66 21.52 12.19
N GLU A 283 -15.81 22.14 11.94
CA GLU A 283 -16.75 22.55 12.99
C GLU A 283 -17.34 21.32 13.69
N GLY A 284 -17.21 21.30 14.98
CA GLY A 284 -17.60 20.15 15.82
C GLY A 284 -16.54 19.04 15.92
N THR A 285 -15.49 19.07 15.10
CA THR A 285 -14.36 18.11 15.16
C THR A 285 -13.07 18.80 15.59
N VAL A 286 -12.37 19.48 14.70
CA VAL A 286 -11.13 20.23 15.00
C VAL A 286 -11.45 21.50 15.80
N GLU A 287 -12.47 22.24 15.39
CA GLU A 287 -12.98 23.42 16.07
C GLU A 287 -14.30 23.08 16.80
N PRO A 288 -14.60 23.68 17.95
CA PRO A 288 -15.92 23.49 18.58
C PRO A 288 -17.03 24.09 17.74
N LEU A 289 -18.24 23.56 17.87
CA LEU A 289 -19.45 24.19 17.36
C LEU A 289 -19.67 25.58 18.05
N PRO A 290 -20.51 26.49 17.49
CA PRO A 290 -20.80 27.81 18.10
C PRO A 290 -21.27 27.74 19.55
N ASN A 291 -21.88 26.62 19.99
CA ASN A 291 -22.27 26.39 21.38
C ASN A 291 -21.11 25.91 22.29
N GLY A 292 -19.88 25.86 21.79
CA GLY A 292 -18.67 25.40 22.49
C GLY A 292 -18.51 23.89 22.62
N LYS A 293 -19.42 23.09 22.07
CA LYS A 293 -19.35 21.61 22.14
C LYS A 293 -18.64 21.02 20.92
N ARG A 294 -18.10 19.83 21.11
CA ARG A 294 -17.57 18.98 20.04
C ARG A 294 -18.46 17.75 19.85
N LEU A 295 -18.48 17.22 18.64
CA LEU A 295 -19.13 15.96 18.34
C LEU A 295 -18.42 14.80 19.07
N PRO A 296 -19.14 13.75 19.48
CA PRO A 296 -18.52 12.53 19.96
C PRO A 296 -17.59 11.93 18.90
N THR A 297 -16.51 11.29 19.31
CA THR A 297 -15.54 10.64 18.39
C THR A 297 -16.14 9.49 17.59
N ASP A 298 -17.25 8.93 18.06
CA ASP A 298 -18.02 7.86 17.42
C ASP A 298 -19.22 8.40 16.60
N PHE A 299 -19.28 9.70 16.34
CA PHE A 299 -20.36 10.33 15.58
C PHE A 299 -20.38 9.80 14.15
N ASN A 300 -21.56 9.46 13.66
CA ASN A 300 -21.80 9.01 12.29
C ASN A 300 -22.96 9.84 11.71
N GLU A 301 -22.67 10.63 10.69
CA GLU A 301 -23.62 11.49 9.98
C GLU A 301 -24.44 10.73 8.93
N GLY A 302 -24.09 9.48 8.67
CA GLY A 302 -24.65 8.67 7.60
C GLY A 302 -26.10 8.19 7.86
N ALA A 303 -26.61 7.39 6.94
CA ALA A 303 -27.85 6.64 7.10
C ALA A 303 -27.59 5.29 7.78
N SER A 304 -28.66 4.73 8.42
CA SER A 304 -28.55 3.40 9.08
C SER A 304 -28.35 2.24 8.10
N ASN A 305 -28.57 2.47 6.83
CA ASN A 305 -28.42 1.53 5.73
C ASN A 305 -27.34 1.98 4.72
N ASN A 306 -26.36 2.79 5.16
CA ASN A 306 -25.13 2.96 4.40
C ASN A 306 -24.46 1.60 4.22
N THR A 307 -23.95 1.34 3.02
CA THR A 307 -23.22 0.11 2.68
C THR A 307 -22.05 0.44 1.76
N TYR A 308 -20.95 -0.27 1.93
CA TYR A 308 -19.85 -0.23 0.99
C TYR A 308 -19.18 -1.60 0.92
N SER A 309 -19.31 -2.26 -0.21
CA SER A 309 -18.76 -3.60 -0.43
C SER A 309 -17.70 -3.61 -1.52
N ARG A 310 -16.75 -4.55 -1.40
CA ARG A 310 -15.69 -4.78 -2.39
C ARG A 310 -15.48 -6.27 -2.62
N ASN A 311 -15.36 -6.66 -3.89
CA ASN A 311 -14.94 -8.00 -4.29
C ASN A 311 -13.73 -7.89 -5.21
N GLN A 312 -12.62 -8.56 -4.86
CA GLN A 312 -11.36 -8.54 -5.59
C GLN A 312 -10.98 -9.96 -6.00
N LYS A 313 -10.51 -10.11 -7.23
CA LYS A 313 -9.99 -11.36 -7.78
C LYS A 313 -8.73 -11.05 -8.56
N MET A 314 -7.64 -11.72 -8.21
CA MET A 314 -6.36 -11.57 -8.88
C MET A 314 -5.78 -12.95 -9.16
N VAL A 315 -5.26 -13.13 -10.37
CA VAL A 315 -4.52 -14.33 -10.77
C VAL A 315 -3.32 -13.92 -11.60
N GLY A 316 -2.22 -14.61 -11.42
CA GLY A 316 -1.00 -14.29 -12.12
C GLY A 316 0.12 -15.30 -11.84
N TYR A 317 1.31 -14.94 -12.27
CA TYR A 317 2.50 -15.73 -12.00
C TYR A 317 3.74 -14.85 -11.90
N SER A 318 4.74 -15.41 -11.24
CA SER A 318 6.12 -14.98 -11.29
C SER A 318 6.95 -16.11 -11.88
N PHE A 319 7.73 -15.82 -12.91
CA PHE A 319 8.62 -16.77 -13.59
C PHE A 319 10.05 -16.23 -13.58
N GLU A 320 10.99 -17.12 -13.28
CA GLU A 320 12.42 -16.83 -13.37
C GLU A 320 13.14 -18.02 -13.99
N HIS A 321 14.06 -17.75 -14.92
CA HIS A 321 14.94 -18.76 -15.49
C HIS A 321 16.34 -18.20 -15.76
N GLY A 322 17.34 -18.81 -15.12
CA GLY A 322 18.76 -18.58 -15.37
C GLY A 322 19.28 -19.44 -16.50
N PHE A 323 19.53 -18.87 -17.68
CA PHE A 323 20.11 -19.61 -18.80
C PHE A 323 21.55 -20.06 -18.50
N ASN A 324 22.28 -19.20 -17.81
CA ASN A 324 23.65 -19.38 -17.35
C ASN A 324 23.96 -18.37 -16.24
N ASP A 325 25.20 -18.30 -15.80
CA ASP A 325 25.62 -17.38 -14.73
C ASP A 325 25.54 -15.89 -15.14
N THR A 326 25.43 -15.62 -16.44
CA THR A 326 25.33 -14.25 -16.99
C THR A 326 23.90 -13.80 -17.17
N PHE A 327 23.00 -14.64 -17.68
CA PHE A 327 21.68 -14.23 -18.13
C PHE A 327 20.57 -14.91 -17.34
N THR A 328 19.72 -14.07 -16.72
CA THR A 328 18.48 -14.49 -16.05
C THR A 328 17.30 -13.71 -16.61
N VAL A 329 16.26 -14.42 -17.04
CA VAL A 329 14.99 -13.82 -17.46
C VAL A 329 13.99 -13.94 -16.32
N ARG A 330 13.26 -12.82 -16.04
CA ARG A 330 12.10 -12.81 -15.15
C ARG A 330 10.88 -12.27 -15.87
N GLN A 331 9.72 -12.80 -15.54
CA GLN A 331 8.46 -12.27 -16.00
C GLN A 331 7.41 -12.37 -14.90
N ASN A 332 6.78 -11.25 -14.59
CA ASN A 332 5.62 -11.17 -13.73
C ASN A 332 4.40 -10.78 -14.55
N LEU A 333 3.29 -11.50 -14.37
CA LEU A 333 2.02 -11.23 -15.03
C LEU A 333 0.89 -11.30 -14.03
N ARG A 334 -0.06 -10.37 -14.11
CA ARG A 334 -1.29 -10.41 -13.32
C ARG A 334 -2.48 -9.87 -14.10
N PHE A 335 -3.59 -10.58 -13.99
CA PHE A 335 -4.93 -10.10 -14.28
C PHE A 335 -5.68 -9.90 -12.97
N SER A 336 -6.41 -8.79 -12.85
CA SER A 336 -7.28 -8.54 -11.71
C SER A 336 -8.62 -7.96 -12.13
N GLU A 337 -9.67 -8.34 -11.40
CA GLU A 337 -10.99 -7.74 -11.47
C GLU A 337 -11.41 -7.31 -10.07
N MET A 338 -11.91 -6.07 -9.97
CA MET A 338 -12.51 -5.54 -8.74
C MET A 338 -13.90 -5.02 -9.03
N LYS A 339 -14.81 -5.28 -8.10
CA LYS A 339 -16.16 -4.72 -8.11
C LYS A 339 -16.42 -4.06 -6.78
N THR A 340 -16.90 -2.84 -6.82
CA THR A 340 -17.38 -2.10 -5.66
C THR A 340 -18.84 -1.75 -5.81
N SER A 341 -19.55 -1.69 -4.69
CA SER A 341 -20.91 -1.18 -4.61
C SER A 341 -21.04 -0.36 -3.33
N GLN A 342 -21.40 0.90 -3.50
CA GLN A 342 -21.56 1.86 -2.41
C GLN A 342 -22.94 2.49 -2.45
N LYS A 343 -23.53 2.65 -1.26
CA LYS A 343 -24.69 3.50 -0.99
C LYS A 343 -24.42 4.23 0.30
N SER A 344 -24.22 5.54 0.22
CA SER A 344 -23.85 6.32 1.40
C SER A 344 -24.53 7.68 1.43
N VAL A 345 -24.97 8.07 2.62
CA VAL A 345 -25.23 9.46 3.00
C VAL A 345 -23.96 9.96 3.71
N TYR A 346 -23.49 11.14 3.37
CA TYR A 346 -22.26 11.73 3.91
C TYR A 346 -22.40 13.25 4.09
N GLY A 347 -21.57 13.84 4.96
CA GLY A 347 -21.54 15.29 5.16
C GLY A 347 -20.95 16.05 3.97
N THR A 348 -21.55 17.18 3.59
CA THR A 348 -21.07 18.02 2.49
C THR A 348 -20.60 19.41 2.94
N GLY A 349 -20.87 19.79 4.19
CA GLY A 349 -20.45 21.07 4.77
C GLY A 349 -21.47 21.62 5.75
N ILE A 350 -21.06 22.66 6.49
CA ILE A 350 -21.91 23.35 7.47
C ILE A 350 -22.64 24.51 6.79
N ALA A 351 -23.93 24.65 7.11
CA ALA A 351 -24.74 25.80 6.72
C ALA A 351 -24.27 27.10 7.44
N GLY A 352 -24.74 28.23 6.95
CA GLY A 352 -24.35 29.56 7.49
C GLY A 352 -24.69 29.81 8.98
N ASP A 353 -25.49 28.94 9.59
CA ASP A 353 -25.81 28.98 11.04
C ASP A 353 -24.71 28.36 11.92
N GLY A 354 -23.71 27.68 11.31
CA GLY A 354 -22.56 27.07 11.98
C GLY A 354 -22.82 25.74 12.69
N HIS A 355 -24.04 25.18 12.62
CA HIS A 355 -24.38 23.91 13.29
C HIS A 355 -25.27 22.96 12.49
N THR A 356 -25.84 23.39 11.37
CA THR A 356 -26.60 22.51 10.48
C THR A 356 -25.64 21.84 9.47
N LEU A 357 -25.49 20.54 9.53
CA LEU A 357 -24.69 19.75 8.56
C LEU A 357 -25.55 19.39 7.36
N ASN A 358 -25.17 19.93 6.20
CA ASN A 358 -25.74 19.51 4.92
C ASN A 358 -25.19 18.14 4.54
N ARG A 359 -26.04 17.31 3.90
CA ARG A 359 -25.66 15.95 3.52
C ARG A 359 -25.94 15.66 2.06
N GLY A 360 -25.01 14.94 1.43
CA GLY A 360 -25.14 14.38 0.11
C GLY A 360 -25.40 12.88 0.14
N THR A 361 -25.75 12.34 -1.02
CA THR A 361 -25.85 10.89 -1.24
C THR A 361 -24.99 10.47 -2.41
N VAL A 362 -24.47 9.27 -2.35
CA VAL A 362 -23.82 8.57 -3.45
C VAL A 362 -24.36 7.16 -3.56
N VAL A 363 -24.69 6.75 -4.77
CA VAL A 363 -24.91 5.36 -5.16
C VAL A 363 -23.93 5.07 -6.29
N ASP A 364 -22.96 4.20 -6.03
CA ASP A 364 -21.86 3.93 -6.95
C ASP A 364 -21.66 2.43 -7.11
N ASN A 365 -21.55 1.98 -8.38
CA ASN A 365 -21.22 0.61 -8.73
C ASN A 365 -20.13 0.63 -9.80
N GLU A 366 -18.98 0.08 -9.48
CA GLU A 366 -17.84 0.06 -10.38
C GLU A 366 -17.35 -1.36 -10.67
N ARG A 367 -16.86 -1.53 -11.89
CA ARG A 367 -16.12 -2.74 -12.31
C ARG A 367 -14.82 -2.34 -12.96
N LEU A 368 -13.73 -2.62 -12.26
CA LEU A 368 -12.37 -2.37 -12.70
C LEU A 368 -11.71 -3.68 -13.13
N GLN A 369 -11.10 -3.66 -14.30
CA GLN A 369 -10.26 -4.75 -14.81
C GLN A 369 -8.88 -4.21 -15.11
N ASN A 370 -7.86 -4.94 -14.66
CA ASN A 370 -6.48 -4.57 -14.85
C ASN A 370 -5.66 -5.76 -15.33
N PHE A 371 -4.84 -5.54 -16.36
CA PHE A 371 -3.85 -6.50 -16.86
C PHE A 371 -2.48 -5.85 -16.82
N SER A 372 -1.50 -6.54 -16.26
CA SER A 372 -0.11 -6.07 -16.17
C SER A 372 0.86 -7.20 -16.45
N VAL A 373 1.90 -6.92 -17.20
CA VAL A 373 3.03 -7.82 -17.44
C VAL A 373 4.33 -7.02 -17.45
N ASP A 374 5.36 -7.57 -16.84
CA ASP A 374 6.71 -7.01 -16.82
C ASP A 374 7.70 -8.14 -17.13
N THR A 375 8.48 -7.98 -18.20
CA THR A 375 9.49 -8.94 -18.66
C THR A 375 10.86 -8.31 -18.54
N GLN A 376 11.76 -8.97 -17.87
CA GLN A 376 13.08 -8.48 -17.49
C GLN A 376 14.17 -9.46 -17.94
N LEU A 377 15.29 -8.90 -18.39
CA LEU A 377 16.55 -9.63 -18.58
C LEU A 377 17.59 -8.99 -17.66
N GLU A 378 18.07 -9.77 -16.69
CA GLU A 378 19.24 -9.44 -15.88
C GLU A 378 20.48 -10.05 -16.53
N SER A 379 21.53 -9.24 -16.69
CA SER A 379 22.80 -9.66 -17.26
C SER A 379 23.92 -9.30 -16.30
N LYS A 380 24.66 -10.31 -15.81
CA LYS A 380 25.85 -10.15 -14.95
C LYS A 380 27.11 -10.38 -15.74
N PHE A 381 28.00 -9.40 -15.79
CA PHE A 381 29.26 -9.48 -16.50
C PHE A 381 30.29 -8.50 -15.93
N ALA A 382 31.56 -8.67 -16.30
CA ALA A 382 32.63 -7.76 -15.89
C ALA A 382 33.25 -7.06 -17.09
N THR A 383 33.63 -5.79 -16.90
CA THR A 383 34.42 -5.00 -17.86
C THR A 383 35.69 -4.52 -17.15
N GLY A 384 36.79 -5.25 -17.31
CA GLY A 384 37.98 -5.08 -16.50
C GLY A 384 37.70 -5.35 -15.03
N ASP A 385 37.95 -4.36 -14.15
CA ASP A 385 37.72 -4.47 -12.72
C ASP A 385 36.31 -4.02 -12.30
N VAL A 386 35.41 -3.73 -13.25
CA VAL A 386 34.04 -3.30 -12.97
C VAL A 386 33.08 -4.47 -13.17
N GLU A 387 32.33 -4.80 -12.12
CA GLU A 387 31.24 -5.79 -12.18
C GLU A 387 29.93 -5.09 -12.50
N HIS A 388 29.17 -5.60 -13.47
CA HIS A 388 27.91 -5.04 -13.91
C HIS A 388 26.75 -5.95 -13.59
N THR A 389 25.67 -5.41 -13.04
CA THR A 389 24.33 -6.00 -13.03
C THR A 389 23.44 -5.13 -13.90
N LEU A 390 23.35 -5.48 -15.18
CA LEU A 390 22.55 -4.77 -16.17
C LEU A 390 21.15 -5.37 -16.23
N LEU A 391 20.14 -4.57 -15.95
CA LEU A 391 18.73 -4.90 -16.07
C LEU A 391 18.15 -4.20 -17.31
N THR A 392 17.54 -4.97 -18.22
CA THR A 392 16.73 -4.44 -19.30
C THR A 392 15.32 -5.02 -19.19
N GLY A 393 14.31 -4.22 -19.52
CA GLY A 393 12.95 -4.70 -19.39
C GLY A 393 11.95 -3.98 -20.25
N VAL A 394 10.82 -4.64 -20.45
CA VAL A 394 9.63 -4.11 -21.09
C VAL A 394 8.41 -4.45 -20.25
N ASP A 395 7.59 -3.46 -19.97
CA ASP A 395 6.33 -3.68 -19.29
C ASP A 395 5.14 -3.14 -20.10
N PHE A 396 4.00 -3.76 -19.84
CA PHE A 396 2.72 -3.33 -20.37
C PHE A 396 1.67 -3.40 -19.27
N MET A 397 0.83 -2.37 -19.19
CA MET A 397 -0.36 -2.40 -18.34
C MET A 397 -1.57 -1.78 -19.05
N ARG A 398 -2.74 -2.34 -18.75
CA ARG A 398 -4.02 -1.84 -19.22
C ARG A 398 -5.02 -1.90 -18.07
N MET A 399 -5.73 -0.80 -17.86
CA MET A 399 -6.84 -0.70 -16.92
C MET A 399 -8.08 -0.24 -17.67
N ARG A 400 -9.23 -0.81 -17.30
CA ARG A 400 -10.56 -0.34 -17.68
C ARG A 400 -11.44 -0.33 -16.45
N ASN A 401 -12.11 0.79 -16.19
CA ASN A 401 -13.06 0.94 -15.11
C ASN A 401 -14.40 1.45 -15.65
N ASP A 402 -15.43 0.63 -15.54
CA ASP A 402 -16.81 0.97 -15.87
C ASP A 402 -17.52 1.46 -14.60
N ILE A 403 -18.02 2.68 -14.60
CA ILE A 403 -18.61 3.39 -13.47
C ILE A 403 -20.08 3.67 -13.75
N ASN A 404 -20.95 3.25 -12.82
CA ASN A 404 -22.33 3.71 -12.76
C ASN A 404 -22.50 4.41 -11.41
N ALA A 405 -22.89 5.68 -11.44
CA ALA A 405 -22.99 6.48 -10.22
C ALA A 405 -24.17 7.45 -10.28
N SER A 406 -24.76 7.73 -9.12
CA SER A 406 -25.75 8.78 -8.95
C SER A 406 -25.44 9.54 -7.66
N PHE A 407 -25.55 10.84 -7.73
CA PHE A 407 -25.34 11.76 -6.61
C PHE A 407 -26.63 12.51 -6.30
N GLY A 408 -26.82 12.88 -5.05
CA GLY A 408 -28.02 13.59 -4.62
C GLY A 408 -27.83 14.26 -3.29
N SER A 409 -28.92 14.69 -2.68
CA SER A 409 -28.94 15.27 -1.35
C SER A 409 -29.75 14.43 -0.36
N ALA A 410 -29.37 14.46 0.91
CA ALA A 410 -30.15 13.89 2.01
C ALA A 410 -30.58 15.03 2.96
N PRO A 411 -31.60 14.83 3.80
CA PRO A 411 -32.01 15.80 4.80
C PRO A 411 -30.82 16.23 5.67
N SER A 412 -30.66 17.54 5.87
CA SER A 412 -29.64 18.10 6.77
C SER A 412 -29.94 17.72 8.21
N ILE A 413 -28.91 17.70 9.06
CA ILE A 413 -29.04 17.40 10.50
C ILE A 413 -28.51 18.56 11.34
N ASP A 414 -29.19 18.82 12.46
CA ASP A 414 -28.76 19.79 13.45
C ASP A 414 -27.77 19.14 14.43
N LEU A 415 -26.51 19.59 14.39
CA LEU A 415 -25.42 19.04 15.22
C LEU A 415 -25.54 19.40 16.72
N TYR A 416 -26.45 20.28 17.11
CA TYR A 416 -26.74 20.54 18.51
C TYR A 416 -27.57 19.43 19.13
N ASN A 417 -28.33 18.71 18.32
CA ASN A 417 -29.19 17.63 18.72
C ASN A 417 -28.47 16.29 18.59
N LYS A 418 -28.89 15.33 19.44
CA LYS A 418 -28.41 13.96 19.33
C LYS A 418 -28.95 13.35 18.04
N TYR A 419 -28.08 13.01 17.11
CA TYR A 419 -28.44 12.35 15.87
C TYR A 419 -28.30 10.82 16.03
N HIS A 420 -29.26 10.09 15.47
CA HIS A 420 -29.20 8.65 15.28
C HIS A 420 -29.40 8.39 13.79
N PRO A 421 -28.49 7.62 13.13
CA PRO A 421 -28.65 7.28 11.73
C PRO A 421 -30.03 6.65 11.44
N GLU A 422 -30.76 7.25 10.52
CA GLU A 422 -32.07 6.81 10.07
C GLU A 422 -31.97 6.12 8.71
N TYR A 423 -32.99 5.33 8.36
CA TYR A 423 -33.07 4.69 7.06
C TYR A 423 -33.23 5.75 5.96
N PHE A 424 -32.46 5.62 4.88
CA PHE A 424 -32.57 6.46 3.69
C PHE A 424 -32.94 5.62 2.46
N ALA A 425 -33.92 6.06 1.66
CA ALA A 425 -34.32 5.39 0.43
C ALA A 425 -33.41 5.83 -0.72
N PHE A 426 -32.32 5.11 -0.97
CA PHE A 426 -31.42 5.38 -2.07
C PHE A 426 -32.08 5.11 -3.43
N GLY A 427 -31.75 5.94 -4.43
CA GLY A 427 -32.06 5.70 -5.83
C GLY A 427 -31.22 4.56 -6.44
N SER A 428 -31.16 4.52 -7.76
CA SER A 428 -30.32 3.60 -8.52
C SER A 428 -29.12 4.34 -9.11
N ALA A 429 -28.01 3.63 -9.27
CA ALA A 429 -26.89 4.15 -10.04
C ALA A 429 -27.24 4.25 -11.53
N GLU A 430 -26.81 5.32 -12.17
CA GLU A 430 -26.94 5.58 -13.61
C GLU A 430 -25.60 5.36 -14.32
N PRO A 431 -25.56 5.06 -15.63
CA PRO A 431 -24.31 5.07 -16.39
C PRO A 431 -23.61 6.43 -16.23
N TYR A 432 -22.33 6.42 -15.83
CA TYR A 432 -21.61 7.65 -15.50
C TYR A 432 -20.37 7.85 -16.36
N GLN A 433 -19.37 6.99 -16.19
CA GLN A 433 -18.11 7.10 -16.91
C GLN A 433 -17.51 5.72 -17.22
N MET A 434 -16.65 5.69 -18.25
CA MET A 434 -15.72 4.61 -18.48
C MET A 434 -14.31 5.18 -18.60
N ASN A 435 -13.42 4.76 -17.71
CA ASN A 435 -12.03 5.19 -17.69
C ASN A 435 -11.14 4.08 -18.26
N GLU A 436 -10.25 4.42 -19.17
CA GLU A 436 -9.24 3.54 -19.72
C GLU A 436 -7.84 4.13 -19.51
N SER A 437 -6.89 3.28 -19.16
CA SER A 437 -5.48 3.64 -19.08
C SER A 437 -4.64 2.53 -19.66
N LYS A 438 -3.68 2.88 -20.54
CA LYS A 438 -2.68 1.95 -21.08
C LYS A 438 -1.31 2.58 -20.91
N GLN A 439 -0.32 1.75 -20.63
CA GLN A 439 1.08 2.15 -20.60
C GLN A 439 1.94 1.02 -21.14
N THR A 440 2.91 1.38 -21.97
CA THR A 440 4.02 0.52 -22.37
C THR A 440 5.30 1.24 -21.99
N GLY A 441 6.23 0.56 -21.37
CA GLY A 441 7.53 1.11 -21.00
C GLY A 441 8.67 0.20 -21.42
N ILE A 442 9.76 0.80 -21.86
CA ILE A 442 11.05 0.12 -22.02
C ILE A 442 12.06 0.79 -21.10
N TYR A 443 12.84 -0.01 -20.39
CA TYR A 443 13.80 0.52 -19.43
C TYR A 443 15.09 -0.26 -19.41
N VAL A 444 16.15 0.45 -19.01
CA VAL A 444 17.49 -0.10 -18.80
C VAL A 444 18.06 0.49 -17.54
N GLN A 445 18.76 -0.32 -16.76
CA GLN A 445 19.49 0.11 -15.58
C GLN A 445 20.76 -0.71 -15.43
N ASP A 446 21.87 -0.05 -15.13
CA ASP A 446 23.12 -0.70 -14.76
C ASP A 446 23.47 -0.37 -13.30
N GLN A 447 23.87 -1.39 -12.55
CA GLN A 447 24.55 -1.29 -11.27
C GLN A 447 26.00 -1.72 -11.50
N ALA A 448 26.90 -0.75 -11.55
CA ALA A 448 28.32 -0.98 -11.80
C ALA A 448 29.09 -0.91 -10.48
N GLU A 449 29.71 -2.01 -10.09
CA GLU A 449 30.52 -2.13 -8.88
C GLU A 449 32.00 -2.05 -9.23
N TRP A 450 32.71 -1.09 -8.65
CA TRP A 450 34.14 -0.91 -8.79
C TRP A 450 34.82 -0.71 -7.45
N ASN A 451 35.54 -1.72 -7.00
CA ASN A 451 36.09 -1.78 -5.63
C ASN A 451 34.98 -1.57 -4.59
N LYS A 452 34.98 -0.44 -3.87
CA LYS A 452 33.99 -0.05 -2.85
C LYS A 452 32.92 0.90 -3.38
N TRP A 453 32.96 1.25 -4.64
CA TRP A 453 31.99 2.14 -5.28
C TRP A 453 30.91 1.33 -5.99
N VAL A 454 29.68 1.75 -5.81
CA VAL A 454 28.53 1.25 -6.57
C VAL A 454 27.87 2.42 -7.29
N PHE A 455 27.83 2.36 -8.60
CA PHE A 455 27.17 3.35 -9.45
C PHE A 455 25.88 2.76 -9.99
N THR A 456 24.78 3.47 -9.86
CA THR A 456 23.48 3.08 -10.43
C THR A 456 23.08 4.13 -11.45
N LEU A 457 22.85 3.71 -12.70
CA LEU A 457 22.35 4.58 -13.76
C LEU A 457 21.19 3.89 -14.47
N GLY A 458 20.08 4.58 -14.63
CA GLY A 458 18.91 4.03 -15.30
C GLY A 458 18.16 5.04 -16.14
N GLY A 459 17.54 4.56 -17.20
CA GLY A 459 16.69 5.33 -18.08
C GLY A 459 15.48 4.52 -18.53
N ARG A 460 14.38 5.23 -18.77
CA ARG A 460 13.12 4.65 -19.21
C ARG A 460 12.38 5.56 -20.18
N TYR A 461 11.75 4.97 -21.16
CA TYR A 461 10.82 5.64 -22.06
C TYR A 461 9.44 5.01 -22.00
N ASP A 462 8.42 5.85 -21.76
CA ASP A 462 7.03 5.45 -21.61
C ASP A 462 6.15 6.00 -22.72
N TRP A 463 5.23 5.16 -23.20
CA TRP A 463 4.05 5.53 -23.96
C TRP A 463 2.84 5.30 -23.07
N SER A 464 2.11 6.36 -22.75
CA SER A 464 0.94 6.32 -21.88
C SER A 464 -0.27 6.90 -22.59
N LYS A 465 -1.37 6.16 -22.58
CA LYS A 465 -2.69 6.64 -23.06
C LYS A 465 -3.65 6.64 -21.87
N GLN A 466 -4.37 7.75 -21.71
CA GLN A 466 -5.54 7.84 -20.83
C GLN A 466 -6.74 8.28 -21.64
N ALA A 467 -7.92 7.73 -21.35
CA ALA A 467 -9.16 8.12 -21.97
C ALA A 467 -10.33 8.02 -20.98
N THR A 468 -11.28 8.92 -21.11
CA THR A 468 -12.55 8.88 -20.38
C THR A 468 -13.69 9.06 -21.37
N THR A 469 -14.62 8.11 -21.34
CA THR A 469 -15.93 8.25 -21.97
C THR A 469 -16.92 8.69 -20.90
N VAL A 470 -17.50 9.87 -21.06
CA VAL A 470 -18.60 10.38 -20.21
C VAL A 470 -19.90 9.90 -20.83
N ARG A 471 -20.75 9.24 -20.06
CA ARG A 471 -22.02 8.69 -20.52
C ARG A 471 -23.17 9.66 -20.24
N GLU A 472 -24.19 9.64 -21.10
CA GLU A 472 -25.42 10.39 -20.86
C GLU A 472 -26.11 9.88 -19.59
N ASN A 473 -26.49 10.81 -18.71
CA ASN A 473 -27.22 10.55 -17.47
C ASN A 473 -27.92 11.83 -16.99
N SER A 474 -28.57 11.78 -15.83
CA SER A 474 -29.29 12.93 -15.25
C SER A 474 -28.40 14.16 -14.96
N TYR A 475 -27.07 13.99 -14.82
CA TYR A 475 -26.10 15.08 -14.56
C TYR A 475 -25.38 15.54 -15.82
N THR A 476 -25.23 14.64 -16.79
CA THR A 476 -24.49 14.89 -18.03
C THR A 476 -25.40 14.56 -19.22
N PRO A 477 -26.11 15.54 -19.76
CA PRO A 477 -27.13 15.31 -20.79
C PRO A 477 -26.56 14.97 -22.18
N THR A 478 -25.23 14.96 -22.33
CA THR A 478 -24.56 14.61 -23.60
C THR A 478 -23.37 13.72 -23.37
N GLU A 479 -23.29 12.64 -24.13
CA GLU A 479 -22.09 11.80 -24.17
C GLU A 479 -20.87 12.60 -24.60
N GLY A 480 -19.69 12.12 -24.18
CA GLY A 480 -18.45 12.75 -24.57
C GLY A 480 -17.25 11.83 -24.40
N TYR A 481 -16.23 12.11 -25.16
CA TYR A 481 -14.96 11.39 -25.11
C TYR A 481 -13.81 12.38 -25.01
N ILE A 482 -12.85 12.06 -24.19
CA ILE A 482 -11.57 12.79 -24.08
C ILE A 482 -10.44 11.78 -23.92
N GLU A 483 -9.34 12.02 -24.62
CA GLU A 483 -8.15 11.20 -24.50
C GLU A 483 -6.88 12.04 -24.49
N ARG A 484 -5.82 11.46 -23.95
CA ARG A 484 -4.47 12.01 -24.00
C ARG A 484 -3.47 10.89 -24.21
N ASN A 485 -2.50 11.17 -25.07
CA ASN A 485 -1.33 10.34 -25.29
C ASN A 485 -0.10 11.12 -24.81
N ASP A 486 0.65 10.55 -23.88
CA ASP A 486 1.87 11.10 -23.33
C ASP A 486 3.06 10.21 -23.69
N HIS A 487 4.18 10.86 -24.01
CA HIS A 487 5.48 10.21 -24.22
C HIS A 487 6.46 10.84 -23.23
N GLN A 488 7.10 10.04 -22.40
CA GLN A 488 7.95 10.58 -21.36
C GLN A 488 9.24 9.76 -21.22
N PHE A 489 10.37 10.46 -21.27
CA PHE A 489 11.65 9.92 -20.83
C PHE A 489 11.90 10.33 -19.38
N THR A 490 12.33 9.37 -18.57
CA THR A 490 12.77 9.59 -17.18
C THR A 490 14.11 8.89 -16.96
N TRP A 491 14.95 9.46 -16.09
CA TRP A 491 16.23 8.86 -15.74
C TRP A 491 16.53 9.03 -14.26
N ARG A 492 17.45 8.19 -13.76
CA ARG A 492 18.03 8.31 -12.43
C ARG A 492 19.51 8.00 -12.46
N GLY A 493 20.23 8.57 -11.50
CA GLY A 493 21.62 8.26 -11.25
C GLY A 493 21.91 8.30 -9.77
N GLY A 494 22.81 7.43 -9.32
CA GLY A 494 23.20 7.40 -7.91
C GLY A 494 24.56 6.75 -7.72
N VAL A 495 25.16 7.02 -6.56
CA VAL A 495 26.44 6.47 -6.16
C VAL A 495 26.43 6.13 -4.68
N ASN A 496 26.98 4.98 -4.34
CA ASN A 496 27.25 4.52 -2.98
C ASN A 496 28.76 4.28 -2.81
N TYR A 497 29.26 4.47 -1.60
CA TYR A 497 30.58 4.00 -1.21
C TYR A 497 30.47 3.05 -0.03
N LEU A 498 30.97 1.83 -0.16
CA LEU A 498 30.84 0.77 0.83
C LEU A 498 32.07 0.72 1.74
N PHE A 499 31.94 1.12 2.99
CA PHE A 499 32.98 0.92 4.01
C PHE A 499 32.89 -0.51 4.57
N ASP A 500 34.03 -1.07 4.98
CA ASP A 500 34.11 -2.45 5.51
C ASP A 500 33.35 -2.64 6.84
N ASN A 501 33.04 -1.56 7.54
CA ASN A 501 32.27 -1.56 8.79
C ASN A 501 30.75 -1.50 8.59
N GLY A 502 30.26 -1.62 7.33
CA GLY A 502 28.84 -1.60 7.01
C GLY A 502 28.24 -0.19 6.81
N ILE A 503 29.04 0.86 6.86
CA ILE A 503 28.59 2.23 6.54
C ILE A 503 28.59 2.41 5.04
N SER A 504 27.52 2.96 4.48
CA SER A 504 27.37 3.26 3.05
C SER A 504 26.74 4.63 2.85
N PRO A 505 27.54 5.71 2.70
CA PRO A 505 27.04 6.99 2.21
C PRO A 505 26.63 6.89 0.76
N TYR A 506 25.61 7.66 0.38
CA TYR A 506 25.13 7.71 -1.00
C TYR A 506 24.63 9.10 -1.39
N PHE A 507 24.57 9.31 -2.70
CA PHE A 507 23.90 10.43 -3.31
C PHE A 507 23.11 9.95 -4.52
N SER A 508 21.91 10.52 -4.77
CA SER A 508 21.12 10.20 -5.95
C SER A 508 20.32 11.37 -6.48
N TYR A 509 20.02 11.25 -7.77
CA TYR A 509 19.04 12.04 -8.49
C TYR A 509 18.03 11.12 -9.15
N SER A 510 16.73 11.47 -9.09
CA SER A 510 15.66 10.67 -9.70
C SER A 510 14.51 11.53 -10.21
N GLN A 511 13.79 11.00 -11.22
CA GLN A 511 12.66 11.65 -11.87
C GLN A 511 11.40 10.79 -11.83
N SER A 512 10.24 11.47 -11.85
CA SER A 512 8.95 10.85 -12.08
C SER A 512 8.04 11.72 -12.95
N PHE A 513 7.03 11.10 -13.51
CA PHE A 513 5.91 11.80 -14.12
C PHE A 513 4.58 11.20 -13.68
N GLU A 514 3.59 12.07 -13.54
CA GLU A 514 2.25 11.69 -13.09
C GLU A 514 1.22 12.35 -14.03
N PRO A 515 0.42 11.55 -14.75
CA PRO A 515 -0.63 12.09 -15.59
C PRO A 515 -1.67 12.86 -14.79
N SER A 516 -2.04 14.06 -15.23
CA SER A 516 -3.10 14.87 -14.61
C SER A 516 -4.48 14.34 -15.00
N ALA A 517 -5.45 14.53 -14.13
CA ALA A 517 -6.85 14.25 -14.44
C ALA A 517 -7.38 15.14 -15.57
N PHE A 518 -8.45 14.69 -16.25
CA PHE A 518 -9.18 15.51 -17.20
C PHE A 518 -10.13 16.46 -16.45
N ASP A 519 -10.30 17.67 -16.98
CA ASP A 519 -11.45 18.50 -16.63
C ASP A 519 -12.63 18.11 -17.53
N LEU A 520 -13.55 17.34 -16.97
CA LEU A 520 -14.72 16.80 -17.67
C LEU A 520 -15.90 17.77 -17.71
N TRP A 521 -15.84 18.82 -16.88
CA TRP A 521 -16.94 19.77 -16.69
C TRP A 521 -16.80 21.03 -17.56
N SER A 522 -15.60 21.35 -18.03
CA SER A 522 -15.36 22.41 -19.00
C SER A 522 -15.92 22.06 -20.38
N ASN A 523 -16.31 23.09 -21.14
CA ASN A 523 -16.74 22.94 -22.52
C ASN A 523 -15.91 23.87 -23.43
N PRO A 524 -14.98 23.35 -24.27
CA PRO A 524 -14.63 21.92 -24.42
C PRO A 524 -13.95 21.36 -23.18
N ARG A 525 -14.01 20.01 -23.00
CA ARG A 525 -13.25 19.29 -21.93
C ARG A 525 -11.76 19.52 -22.08
N ILE A 526 -11.06 19.64 -20.96
CA ILE A 526 -9.65 20.02 -20.95
C ILE A 526 -8.78 18.83 -20.51
N SER A 527 -7.68 18.64 -21.21
CA SER A 527 -6.61 17.70 -20.88
C SER A 527 -5.35 18.48 -20.52
N TYR A 528 -4.84 18.29 -19.30
CA TYR A 528 -3.66 18.97 -18.79
C TYR A 528 -2.40 18.13 -19.00
N LYS A 529 -1.24 18.79 -19.21
CA LYS A 529 0.06 18.11 -19.27
C LYS A 529 0.33 17.36 -17.96
N PRO A 530 1.08 16.23 -18.01
CA PRO A 530 1.52 15.53 -16.82
C PRO A 530 2.33 16.42 -15.89
N SER A 531 2.17 16.23 -14.58
CA SER A 531 3.11 16.77 -13.61
C SER A 531 4.42 15.97 -13.63
N LYS A 532 5.52 16.61 -13.20
CA LYS A 532 6.85 16.00 -13.13
C LYS A 532 7.42 16.14 -11.74
N GLY A 533 8.07 15.09 -11.27
CA GLY A 533 8.78 15.08 -10.00
C GLY A 533 10.28 14.95 -10.23
N GLU A 534 11.07 15.71 -9.46
CA GLU A 534 12.54 15.63 -9.45
C GLU A 534 13.02 15.63 -8.01
N GLN A 535 14.00 14.78 -7.70
CA GLN A 535 14.57 14.70 -6.36
C GLN A 535 16.08 14.61 -6.38
N TYR A 536 16.69 15.34 -5.45
CA TYR A 536 18.06 15.15 -4.98
C TYR A 536 18.00 14.56 -3.58
N GLU A 537 18.76 13.49 -3.33
CA GLU A 537 18.83 12.83 -2.05
C GLU A 537 20.29 12.49 -1.71
N ALA A 538 20.68 12.77 -0.48
CA ALA A 538 21.94 12.30 0.09
C ALA A 538 21.66 11.59 1.41
N GLY A 539 22.34 10.49 1.67
CA GLY A 539 22.11 9.73 2.88
C GLY A 539 23.26 8.83 3.28
N VAL A 540 23.09 8.17 4.41
CA VAL A 540 24.00 7.17 4.95
C VAL A 540 23.20 5.98 5.41
N LYS A 541 23.65 4.79 5.07
CA LYS A 541 23.13 3.52 5.57
C LYS A 541 24.19 2.84 6.44
N TYR A 542 23.74 2.21 7.51
CA TYR A 542 24.58 1.35 8.35
C TYR A 542 23.95 -0.03 8.40
N VAL A 543 24.58 -0.99 7.72
CA VAL A 543 24.14 -2.38 7.57
C VAL A 543 25.33 -3.29 7.86
N PRO A 544 25.68 -3.54 9.13
CA PRO A 544 26.81 -4.39 9.49
C PRO A 544 26.54 -5.85 9.13
N ASN A 545 27.57 -6.59 8.73
CA ASN A 545 27.45 -7.98 8.32
C ASN A 545 27.14 -8.93 9.49
N ASP A 546 27.66 -8.62 10.66
CA ASP A 546 27.65 -9.47 11.87
C ASP A 546 26.48 -9.22 12.82
N MET A 547 25.65 -8.21 12.54
CA MET A 547 24.49 -7.87 13.36
C MET A 547 23.23 -7.68 12.50
N PRO A 548 22.05 -8.12 12.96
CA PRO A 548 20.78 -7.87 12.30
C PRO A 548 20.29 -6.45 12.62
N VAL A 549 20.98 -5.46 12.08
CA VAL A 549 20.74 -4.03 12.27
C VAL A 549 20.73 -3.33 10.91
N VAL A 550 19.75 -2.46 10.69
CA VAL A 550 19.68 -1.53 9.57
C VAL A 550 19.35 -0.15 10.12
N VAL A 551 20.27 0.80 9.94
CA VAL A 551 20.06 2.22 10.28
C VAL A 551 20.22 3.04 9.00
N THR A 552 19.27 3.91 8.73
CA THR A 552 19.31 4.79 7.56
C THR A 552 19.05 6.24 7.97
N GLY A 553 19.77 7.14 7.36
CA GLY A 553 19.54 8.58 7.46
C GLY A 553 19.62 9.22 6.10
N ALA A 554 18.69 10.12 5.78
CA ALA A 554 18.65 10.81 4.50
C ALA A 554 18.21 12.26 4.64
N VAL A 555 18.73 13.10 3.77
CA VAL A 555 18.23 14.45 3.50
C VAL A 555 17.82 14.54 2.03
N TYR A 556 16.72 15.20 1.76
CA TYR A 556 16.17 15.27 0.41
C TYR A 556 15.61 16.64 0.06
N GLN A 557 15.56 16.92 -1.24
CA GLN A 557 14.74 17.96 -1.84
C GLN A 557 13.96 17.35 -3.01
N LEU A 558 12.64 17.35 -2.91
CA LEU A 558 11.70 16.85 -3.90
C LEU A 558 10.85 18.01 -4.42
N THR A 559 10.78 18.15 -5.74
CA THR A 559 10.02 19.22 -6.41
C THR A 559 9.04 18.61 -7.40
N LYS A 560 7.76 18.98 -7.30
CA LYS A 560 6.70 18.63 -8.27
C LYS A 560 6.35 19.88 -9.07
N THR A 561 6.53 19.82 -10.37
CA THR A 561 6.19 20.88 -11.34
C THR A 561 4.96 20.50 -12.15
N ASN A 562 4.38 21.47 -12.89
CA ASN A 562 3.11 21.31 -13.60
C ASN A 562 1.94 20.87 -12.68
N ASN A 563 2.00 21.20 -11.39
CA ASN A 563 0.85 21.05 -10.52
C ASN A 563 -0.28 21.97 -10.98
N LEU A 564 -1.52 21.47 -10.95
CA LEU A 564 -2.67 22.29 -11.35
C LEU A 564 -2.88 23.40 -10.32
N THR A 565 -3.04 24.63 -10.80
CA THR A 565 -3.35 25.84 -10.00
C THR A 565 -4.42 26.65 -10.71
N ALA A 566 -5.09 27.56 -10.02
CA ALA A 566 -6.06 28.46 -10.62
C ALA A 566 -5.41 29.34 -11.72
N ASP A 567 -6.11 29.52 -12.84
CA ASP A 567 -5.67 30.42 -13.91
C ASP A 567 -5.71 31.88 -13.42
N PRO A 568 -4.59 32.63 -13.48
CA PRO A 568 -4.56 34.03 -13.03
C PRO A 568 -5.53 34.94 -13.79
N THR A 569 -5.92 34.56 -15.03
CA THR A 569 -6.80 35.35 -15.90
C THR A 569 -8.25 34.87 -15.86
N ASN A 570 -8.50 33.63 -15.42
CA ASN A 570 -9.82 33.05 -15.27
C ASN A 570 -9.90 32.16 -14.02
N PRO A 571 -10.34 32.67 -12.87
CA PRO A 571 -10.38 31.92 -11.61
C PRO A 571 -11.23 30.64 -11.61
N LEU A 572 -12.09 30.46 -12.63
CA LEU A 572 -12.89 29.25 -12.80
C LEU A 572 -12.15 28.14 -13.60
N ALA A 573 -10.99 28.44 -14.15
CA ALA A 573 -10.16 27.50 -14.89
C ALA A 573 -8.88 27.15 -14.09
N GLN A 574 -8.21 26.05 -14.52
CA GLN A 574 -6.94 25.63 -13.99
C GLN A 574 -5.86 25.61 -15.09
N VAL A 575 -4.62 25.80 -14.69
CA VAL A 575 -3.45 25.70 -15.56
C VAL A 575 -2.34 24.87 -14.89
N PRO A 576 -1.53 24.11 -15.63
CA PRO A 576 -0.45 23.31 -15.09
C PRO A 576 0.82 24.16 -14.85
N ALA A 577 0.71 25.19 -14.02
CA ALA A 577 1.76 26.17 -13.74
C ALA A 577 2.27 26.14 -12.29
N GLY A 578 1.65 25.35 -11.43
CA GLY A 578 2.00 25.24 -10.02
C GLY A 578 3.27 24.44 -9.78
N GLU A 579 3.89 24.67 -8.61
CA GLU A 579 5.06 23.94 -8.14
C GLU A 579 4.94 23.74 -6.62
N ILE A 580 5.19 22.49 -6.19
CA ILE A 580 5.28 22.12 -4.78
C ILE A 580 6.70 21.60 -4.53
N ARG A 581 7.34 22.08 -3.47
CA ARG A 581 8.64 21.62 -3.03
C ARG A 581 8.56 21.08 -1.62
N ALA A 582 9.12 19.89 -1.40
CA ALA A 582 9.30 19.30 -0.07
C ALA A 582 10.80 19.08 0.20
N ARG A 583 11.26 19.46 1.37
CA ARG A 583 12.59 19.21 1.91
C ARG A 583 12.47 18.51 3.23
N GLY A 584 13.41 17.63 3.54
CA GLY A 584 13.31 16.95 4.81
C GLY A 584 14.53 16.17 5.22
N VAL A 585 14.42 15.67 6.45
CA VAL A 585 15.38 14.75 7.08
C VAL A 585 14.60 13.54 7.55
N GLU A 586 15.09 12.36 7.24
CA GLU A 586 14.51 11.09 7.64
C GLU A 586 15.56 10.23 8.32
N LEU A 587 15.20 9.64 9.47
CA LEU A 587 16.04 8.69 10.21
C LEU A 587 15.20 7.44 10.48
N GLU A 588 15.78 6.27 10.31
CA GLU A 588 15.16 4.98 10.62
C GLU A 588 16.20 4.06 11.23
N ALA A 589 15.81 3.31 12.26
CA ALA A 589 16.60 2.26 12.84
C ALA A 589 15.75 1.03 13.09
N LYS A 590 16.20 -0.12 12.63
CA LYS A 590 15.63 -1.44 12.89
C LYS A 590 16.73 -2.35 13.39
N ALA A 591 16.52 -3.01 14.52
CA ALA A 591 17.51 -3.88 15.14
C ALA A 591 16.85 -5.06 15.84
N ALA A 592 17.26 -6.28 15.51
CA ALA A 592 17.08 -7.42 16.37
C ALA A 592 18.32 -7.51 17.26
N LEU A 593 18.28 -6.86 18.43
CA LEU A 593 19.44 -6.69 19.32
C LEU A 593 20.00 -8.03 19.84
N ASN A 594 19.12 -8.99 20.00
CA ASN A 594 19.42 -10.39 20.29
C ASN A 594 18.19 -11.24 19.94
N ALA A 595 18.22 -12.54 20.23
CA ALA A 595 17.12 -13.46 19.97
C ALA A 595 15.79 -13.11 20.68
N ASN A 596 15.81 -12.18 21.62
CA ASN A 596 14.66 -11.83 22.45
C ASN A 596 14.14 -10.41 22.22
N ILE A 597 14.96 -9.47 21.71
CA ILE A 597 14.66 -8.03 21.72
C ILE A 597 14.72 -7.47 20.32
N ASN A 598 13.59 -6.93 19.85
CA ASN A 598 13.50 -6.12 18.66
C ASN A 598 13.26 -4.65 18.98
N LEU A 599 13.83 -3.75 18.17
CA LEU A 599 13.67 -2.31 18.27
C LEU A 599 13.44 -1.70 16.90
N THR A 600 12.42 -0.83 16.78
CA THR A 600 12.18 0.00 15.61
C THR A 600 12.02 1.45 16.05
N ALA A 601 12.75 2.37 15.42
CA ALA A 601 12.65 3.80 15.68
C ALA A 601 12.66 4.59 14.37
N SER A 602 11.89 5.67 14.29
CA SER A 602 11.92 6.58 13.14
C SER A 602 11.73 8.04 13.57
N TYR A 603 12.31 8.93 12.77
CA TYR A 603 12.08 10.37 12.87
C TYR A 603 12.00 10.98 11.49
N THR A 604 11.10 11.95 11.33
CA THR A 604 10.90 12.70 10.10
C THR A 604 10.77 14.18 10.42
N TYR A 605 11.49 15.00 9.67
CA TYR A 605 11.25 16.43 9.51
C TYR A 605 10.87 16.70 8.05
N THR A 606 9.78 17.41 7.81
CA THR A 606 9.31 17.75 6.46
C THR A 606 8.92 19.23 6.40
N ASP A 607 9.60 19.98 5.53
CA ASP A 607 9.24 21.34 5.12
C ASP A 607 8.69 21.29 3.69
N ALA A 608 7.37 21.42 3.54
CA ALA A 608 6.67 21.38 2.26
C ALA A 608 5.94 22.69 1.99
N GLU A 609 6.07 23.23 0.77
CA GLU A 609 5.58 24.55 0.37
C GLU A 609 5.10 24.55 -1.08
N TYR A 610 4.01 25.25 -1.34
CA TYR A 610 3.62 25.71 -2.68
C TYR A 610 4.56 26.85 -3.09
N THR A 611 5.61 26.55 -3.87
CA THR A 611 6.60 27.55 -4.31
C THR A 611 6.11 28.38 -5.49
N LYS A 612 5.22 27.79 -6.31
CA LYS A 612 4.50 28.47 -7.40
C LYS A 612 3.03 28.05 -7.33
N ASP A 613 2.19 29.00 -7.13
CA ASP A 613 0.72 28.85 -7.16
C ASP A 613 0.09 30.23 -7.20
N THR A 614 -1.09 30.35 -7.84
CA THR A 614 -1.81 31.63 -7.95
C THR A 614 -2.32 32.11 -6.59
N ASN A 615 -2.82 31.18 -5.75
CA ASN A 615 -3.52 31.49 -4.50
C ASN A 615 -2.80 30.96 -3.25
N LEU A 616 -1.98 29.91 -3.42
CA LEU A 616 -1.44 29.13 -2.31
C LEU A 616 0.08 29.32 -2.11
N LYS A 617 0.75 30.19 -2.89
CA LYS A 617 2.20 30.41 -2.76
C LYS A 617 2.59 30.73 -1.32
N GLY A 618 3.60 30.01 -0.79
CA GLY A 618 4.06 30.12 0.59
C GLY A 618 3.24 29.34 1.61
N LYS A 619 2.20 28.60 1.17
CA LYS A 619 1.38 27.76 2.04
C LYS A 619 1.94 26.33 2.08
N THR A 620 1.68 25.64 3.18
CA THR A 620 2.01 24.23 3.35
C THR A 620 0.87 23.35 2.79
N PRO A 621 1.16 22.29 2.04
CA PRO A 621 0.15 21.31 1.67
C PRO A 621 -0.57 20.71 2.88
N GLU A 622 -1.86 20.39 2.71
CA GLU A 622 -2.69 19.83 3.77
C GLU A 622 -2.20 18.49 4.27
N GLN A 623 -2.45 18.17 5.54
CA GLN A 623 -2.12 16.89 6.20
C GLN A 623 -0.63 16.53 6.16
N VAL A 624 0.26 17.48 6.04
CA VAL A 624 1.71 17.30 6.11
C VAL A 624 2.22 17.83 7.46
N PRO A 625 2.45 16.95 8.45
CA PRO A 625 3.09 17.32 9.71
C PRO A 625 4.56 17.67 9.48
N GLU A 626 5.04 18.73 10.15
CA GLU A 626 6.44 19.12 10.10
C GLU A 626 7.36 18.12 10.81
N HIS A 627 6.91 17.57 11.93
CA HIS A 627 7.66 16.59 12.73
C HIS A 627 6.84 15.33 12.98
N MET A 628 7.45 14.18 12.77
CA MET A 628 6.92 12.88 13.18
C MET A 628 8.03 12.06 13.84
N ALA A 629 7.68 11.24 14.84
CA ALA A 629 8.60 10.29 15.46
C ALA A 629 7.86 9.03 15.86
N SER A 630 8.54 7.90 15.83
CA SER A 630 8.00 6.64 16.32
C SER A 630 9.06 5.81 17.03
N LEU A 631 8.63 5.03 18.01
CA LEU A 631 9.46 4.08 18.71
C LEU A 631 8.62 2.84 19.04
N TRP A 632 9.16 1.66 18.76
CA TRP A 632 8.60 0.37 19.16
C TRP A 632 9.70 -0.50 19.72
N GLY A 633 9.40 -1.24 20.79
CA GLY A 633 10.25 -2.30 21.33
C GLY A 633 9.41 -3.49 21.76
N ASP A 634 9.93 -4.69 21.55
CA ASP A 634 9.34 -5.93 22.01
C ASP A 634 10.36 -6.88 22.59
N TYR A 635 9.88 -7.75 23.46
CA TYR A 635 10.65 -8.81 24.12
C TYR A 635 9.92 -10.14 24.00
N THR A 636 10.56 -11.14 23.41
CA THR A 636 10.07 -12.51 23.28
C THR A 636 10.77 -13.42 24.29
N PHE A 637 10.00 -14.12 25.09
CA PHE A 637 10.50 -15.14 26.02
C PHE A 637 10.79 -16.43 25.23
N ASN A 638 12.05 -16.79 25.05
CA ASN A 638 12.46 -17.97 24.29
C ASN A 638 12.63 -19.21 25.17
N GLU A 639 12.66 -19.04 26.51
CA GLU A 639 12.89 -20.11 27.47
C GLU A 639 11.94 -20.04 28.67
N GLY A 640 11.84 -21.14 29.40
CA GLY A 640 11.04 -21.25 30.63
C GLY A 640 9.53 -21.35 30.38
N PRO A 641 8.71 -21.17 31.44
CA PRO A 641 7.26 -21.35 31.37
C PRO A 641 6.52 -20.29 30.52
N LEU A 642 7.19 -19.20 30.16
CA LEU A 642 6.65 -18.14 29.30
C LEU A 642 7.20 -18.22 27.87
N SER A 643 7.89 -19.30 27.50
CA SER A 643 8.42 -19.47 26.14
C SER A 643 7.33 -19.30 25.09
N GLY A 644 7.60 -18.46 24.07
CA GLY A 644 6.66 -18.08 23.02
C GLY A 644 5.78 -16.85 23.35
N LEU A 645 5.83 -16.32 24.59
CA LEU A 645 5.17 -15.06 24.91
C LEU A 645 6.02 -13.88 24.43
N THR A 646 5.39 -12.96 23.69
CA THR A 646 5.99 -11.68 23.32
C THR A 646 5.23 -10.52 23.96
N LEU A 647 5.96 -9.60 24.55
CA LEU A 647 5.44 -8.34 25.08
C LEU A 647 6.06 -7.19 24.31
N GLY A 648 5.23 -6.35 23.71
CA GLY A 648 5.67 -5.19 22.94
C GLY A 648 4.94 -3.92 23.30
N THR A 649 5.61 -2.80 23.18
CA THR A 649 5.04 -1.47 23.37
C THR A 649 5.67 -0.47 22.43
N GLY A 650 4.92 0.55 22.08
CA GLY A 650 5.42 1.61 21.23
C GLY A 650 4.59 2.88 21.31
N GLY A 651 5.13 3.92 20.73
CA GLY A 651 4.49 5.22 20.64
C GLY A 651 4.81 5.91 19.33
N ARG A 652 3.87 6.73 18.87
CA ARG A 652 4.04 7.61 17.71
C ARG A 652 3.70 9.03 18.09
N PHE A 653 4.54 9.96 17.70
CA PHE A 653 4.29 11.39 17.74
C PHE A 653 4.06 11.89 16.32
N ILE A 654 2.95 12.58 16.11
CA ILE A 654 2.60 13.24 14.85
C ILE A 654 2.32 14.70 15.19
N GLY A 655 3.12 15.60 14.64
CA GLY A 655 2.96 17.03 14.80
C GLY A 655 1.64 17.52 14.19
N SER A 656 1.27 18.76 14.49
CA SER A 656 0.10 19.39 13.87
C SER A 656 0.31 19.57 12.37
N SER A 657 -0.78 19.50 11.60
CA SER A 657 -0.80 19.77 10.17
C SER A 657 -1.99 20.66 9.83
N TYR A 658 -1.91 21.34 8.70
CA TYR A 658 -3.04 22.10 8.20
C TYR A 658 -4.12 21.17 7.65
N GLY A 659 -5.39 21.53 7.85
CA GLY A 659 -6.53 20.76 7.36
C GLY A 659 -7.03 21.20 5.98
N ASP A 660 -6.51 22.32 5.46
CA ASP A 660 -6.82 22.83 4.13
C ASP A 660 -5.58 23.43 3.43
N PRO A 661 -5.57 23.51 2.09
CA PRO A 661 -4.44 24.09 1.34
C PRO A 661 -4.21 25.58 1.64
N ALA A 662 -5.27 26.32 2.04
CA ALA A 662 -5.18 27.74 2.37
C ALA A 662 -4.58 28.00 3.77
N ASN A 663 -4.30 26.95 4.54
CA ASN A 663 -3.76 26.99 5.90
C ASN A 663 -4.63 27.77 6.89
N THR A 664 -5.95 27.61 6.79
CA THR A 664 -6.90 28.36 7.64
C THR A 664 -7.06 27.75 9.03
N PHE A 665 -6.77 26.44 9.20
CA PHE A 665 -6.85 25.76 10.49
C PHE A 665 -5.82 24.62 10.59
N LYS A 666 -5.47 24.25 11.84
CA LYS A 666 -4.56 23.16 12.20
C LYS A 666 -5.19 22.18 13.16
#